data_75576becfe25202c761156a84687bdb8
#
_entry.id   75576becfe25202c761156a84687bdb8
#
_cell.length_a   1.000
_cell.length_b   1.000
_cell.length_c   1.000
_cell.angle_alpha   90.00
_cell.angle_beta   90.00
_cell.angle_gamma   90.00
#
_symmetry.space_group_name_H-M   'P 1'
#
loop_
_entity.id
_entity.type
_entity.pdbx_description
1 polymer ?
#
loop_
_entity_poly.entity_id
_entity_poly.type
_entity_poly.pdbx_seq_one_letter_code
_entity_poly.pdbx_strand_id
1 'polypeptide(L)'
;MSKDLLLEIGTEEIPAHYMPSALKQLHEGAADIFAKNHLDYKDIRTVGTPRRLALLVTGLAEKQADVSSKNKGPSVKIAFDADGNPTQAAMGFARGQHIDVSELVTEDGYVYVDVTVAGSETKALLPEIMKKLVSSLAFPKSMTWGNEDMRFVRPLRWFVALFGTEVVPFEMAHVVSGRTTRGHRFLGTGDFDIQAPGEYVDLLREHYIIVDPEERRDMIVNGLHAVAKKQGGHVVMDEELLEEVVYLVEYPTPLYGCFDTDYLELPEAAVITPMKDHQRYFPLRDSEDRLMNMFLTVRNGDDYHLDTVRHGNERVLRARLDDAKFFFAEDRKKSLADRTEDLKRIVFQDGLGTLFDKSQRLAAIMTFLTAKLDLPVEEGEIKHLADLAKTDLLTQMVQEFTELQGVMGREYALLDGEEPETAEAVFEQYLPRFAGDELPHTTLGLLLSLADKFDTITGSFSLGLIPTGSQDPFALRRQTIGVLNILIDAGWNINCDEVFAYILEVLGTDRNKREDVIASLHDYFVLRLKNILQDAGFDYHIIDCVLQGDSMNAAEIVKRATALRDSEFSTQEELLQAYTRVANMVKDAQNTDVDDTLFETEEEKALYAACLAAEAELPQAYAVYDYRCAVEILGRAVSAINNFLDNVLVMHEKEAVKNNRMNLLTRTLGLISPVGDIKKLS
;
A
#
# COMPACT_ATOMS: atom_id res chain seq x y z
N MET A 1 -34.56 -20.32 -16.97
CA MET A 1 -34.34 -21.17 -15.80
C MET A 1 -32.90 -20.91 -15.31
N SER A 2 -32.58 -21.31 -14.12
CA SER A 2 -31.23 -21.12 -13.57
C SER A 2 -30.78 -22.37 -12.82
N LYS A 3 -29.45 -22.62 -12.74
CA LYS A 3 -28.83 -23.73 -12.01
C LYS A 3 -27.69 -23.19 -11.16
N ASP A 4 -27.36 -23.91 -10.11
CA ASP A 4 -26.19 -23.57 -9.31
C ASP A 4 -24.92 -24.11 -9.97
N LEU A 5 -23.80 -23.39 -9.78
CA LEU A 5 -22.50 -23.75 -10.31
C LEU A 5 -21.52 -23.98 -9.15
N LEU A 6 -20.69 -25.00 -9.27
CA LEU A 6 -19.53 -25.23 -8.42
C LEU A 6 -18.28 -25.36 -9.29
N LEU A 7 -17.22 -24.63 -8.93
CA LEU A 7 -15.85 -24.90 -9.36
C LEU A 7 -14.97 -25.06 -8.13
N GLU A 8 -14.37 -26.24 -7.93
CA GLU A 8 -13.31 -26.45 -6.97
C GLU A 8 -11.98 -26.66 -7.70
N ILE A 9 -10.97 -25.90 -7.29
CA ILE A 9 -9.59 -26.00 -7.77
C ILE A 9 -8.78 -26.65 -6.67
N GLY A 10 -8.50 -27.93 -6.80
CA GLY A 10 -7.72 -28.71 -5.84
C GLY A 10 -6.21 -28.60 -6.13
N THR A 11 -5.42 -28.33 -5.09
CA THR A 11 -3.98 -28.09 -5.19
C THR A 11 -3.20 -28.81 -4.09
N GLU A 12 -1.86 -28.77 -4.16
CA GLU A 12 -1.03 -28.91 -2.97
C GLU A 12 -1.15 -27.65 -2.10
N GLU A 13 -0.65 -27.68 -0.87
CA GLU A 13 -0.89 -26.62 0.13
C GLU A 13 -0.43 -25.25 -0.33
N ILE A 14 -1.39 -24.34 -0.54
CA ILE A 14 -1.17 -22.94 -0.88
C ILE A 14 -0.70 -22.20 0.39
N PRO A 15 0.36 -21.36 0.31
CA PRO A 15 0.76 -20.53 1.44
C PRO A 15 -0.40 -19.66 1.96
N ALA A 16 -0.59 -19.64 3.27
CA ALA A 16 -1.73 -19.00 3.92
C ALA A 16 -1.93 -17.55 3.46
N HIS A 17 -0.86 -16.75 3.41
CA HIS A 17 -0.89 -15.34 3.03
C HIS A 17 -1.34 -15.07 1.58
N TYR A 18 -1.42 -16.08 0.71
CA TYR A 18 -1.98 -15.92 -0.65
C TYR A 18 -3.47 -16.20 -0.73
N MET A 19 -4.04 -16.88 0.26
CA MET A 19 -5.42 -17.37 0.23
C MET A 19 -6.46 -16.25 0.15
N PRO A 20 -6.39 -15.17 0.98
CA PRO A 20 -7.38 -14.09 0.89
C PRO A 20 -7.42 -13.43 -0.48
N SER A 21 -6.24 -13.11 -1.04
CA SER A 21 -6.13 -12.53 -2.38
C SER A 21 -6.63 -13.47 -3.47
N ALA A 22 -6.33 -14.77 -3.38
CA ALA A 22 -6.77 -15.75 -4.37
C ALA A 22 -8.30 -15.91 -4.38
N LEU A 23 -8.94 -15.96 -3.20
CA LEU A 23 -10.40 -16.03 -3.07
C LEU A 23 -11.07 -14.76 -3.61
N LYS A 24 -10.51 -13.59 -3.31
CA LYS A 24 -10.98 -12.31 -3.85
C LYS A 24 -10.87 -12.27 -5.38
N GLN A 25 -9.73 -12.64 -5.95
CA GLN A 25 -9.52 -12.69 -7.40
C GLN A 25 -10.50 -13.66 -8.07
N LEU A 26 -10.76 -14.81 -7.46
CA LEU A 26 -11.71 -15.79 -7.98
C LEU A 26 -13.14 -15.25 -7.98
N HIS A 27 -13.53 -14.53 -6.93
CA HIS A 27 -14.83 -13.86 -6.82
C HIS A 27 -15.01 -12.77 -7.87
N GLU A 28 -14.10 -11.82 -7.92
CA GLU A 28 -14.13 -10.67 -8.84
C GLU A 28 -14.02 -11.13 -10.30
N GLY A 29 -13.14 -12.09 -10.57
CA GLY A 29 -12.96 -12.68 -11.89
C GLY A 29 -14.22 -13.41 -12.39
N ALA A 30 -14.92 -14.11 -11.50
CA ALA A 30 -16.19 -14.76 -11.85
C ALA A 30 -17.27 -13.73 -12.16
N ALA A 31 -17.44 -12.70 -11.34
CA ALA A 31 -18.40 -11.62 -11.57
C ALA A 31 -18.15 -10.90 -12.90
N ASP A 32 -16.89 -10.54 -13.19
CA ASP A 32 -16.49 -9.89 -14.44
C ASP A 32 -16.73 -10.77 -15.68
N ILE A 33 -16.36 -12.06 -15.60
CA ILE A 33 -16.55 -12.99 -16.72
C ILE A 33 -18.04 -13.24 -16.98
N PHE A 34 -18.85 -13.39 -15.94
CA PHE A 34 -20.31 -13.59 -16.14
C PHE A 34 -20.98 -12.33 -16.71
N ALA A 35 -20.61 -11.14 -16.23
CA ALA A 35 -21.09 -9.89 -16.79
C ALA A 35 -20.72 -9.73 -18.27
N LYS A 36 -19.48 -10.00 -18.65
CA LYS A 36 -19.02 -9.96 -20.06
C LYS A 36 -19.70 -10.97 -20.95
N ASN A 37 -20.17 -12.07 -20.39
CA ASN A 37 -20.90 -13.09 -21.12
C ASN A 37 -22.44 -12.95 -20.98
N HIS A 38 -22.94 -11.86 -20.41
CA HIS A 38 -24.38 -11.62 -20.20
C HIS A 38 -25.09 -12.81 -19.51
N LEU A 39 -24.43 -13.34 -18.48
CA LEU A 39 -24.93 -14.43 -17.64
C LEU A 39 -25.37 -13.89 -16.29
N ASP A 40 -26.66 -13.81 -16.05
CA ASP A 40 -27.21 -13.40 -14.76
C ASP A 40 -27.06 -14.50 -13.72
N TYR A 41 -26.84 -14.10 -12.46
CA TYR A 41 -26.76 -14.98 -11.30
C TYR A 41 -27.39 -14.30 -10.07
N LYS A 42 -27.64 -15.05 -9.01
CA LYS A 42 -28.22 -14.51 -7.78
C LYS A 42 -27.14 -14.12 -6.77
N ASP A 43 -26.17 -15.00 -6.59
CA ASP A 43 -25.10 -14.81 -5.61
C ASP A 43 -23.81 -15.52 -6.04
N ILE A 44 -22.66 -14.97 -5.65
CA ILE A 44 -21.32 -15.57 -5.80
C ILE A 44 -20.68 -15.62 -4.43
N ARG A 45 -20.22 -16.81 -4.05
CA ARG A 45 -19.45 -17.05 -2.82
C ARG A 45 -18.17 -17.78 -3.15
N THR A 46 -17.06 -17.35 -2.55
CA THR A 46 -15.78 -18.06 -2.63
C THR A 46 -15.37 -18.54 -1.25
N VAL A 47 -14.92 -19.78 -1.17
CA VAL A 47 -14.46 -20.43 0.05
C VAL A 47 -13.18 -21.22 -0.24
N GLY A 48 -12.40 -21.54 0.77
CA GLY A 48 -11.17 -22.27 0.53
C GLY A 48 -10.46 -22.78 1.79
N THR A 49 -9.57 -23.72 1.56
CA THR A 49 -8.67 -24.30 2.56
C THR A 49 -7.25 -24.32 2.00
N PRO A 50 -6.21 -24.66 2.76
CA PRO A 50 -4.84 -24.74 2.20
C PRO A 50 -4.74 -25.49 0.88
N ARG A 51 -5.60 -26.50 0.66
CA ARG A 51 -5.52 -27.39 -0.50
C ARG A 51 -6.59 -27.17 -1.57
N ARG A 52 -7.45 -26.15 -1.43
CA ARG A 52 -8.53 -25.88 -2.40
C ARG A 52 -9.00 -24.45 -2.40
N LEU A 53 -9.35 -23.97 -3.59
CA LEU A 53 -10.12 -22.75 -3.80
C LEU A 53 -11.46 -23.18 -4.43
N ALA A 54 -12.57 -22.68 -3.93
CA ALA A 54 -13.87 -23.02 -4.47
C ALA A 54 -14.72 -21.79 -4.74
N LEU A 55 -15.41 -21.81 -5.87
CA LEU A 55 -16.41 -20.85 -6.33
C LEU A 55 -17.78 -21.51 -6.34
N LEU A 56 -18.71 -20.95 -5.61
CA LEU A 56 -20.10 -21.34 -5.56
C LEU A 56 -20.94 -20.21 -6.15
N VAL A 57 -21.74 -20.51 -7.17
CA VAL A 57 -22.64 -19.53 -7.78
C VAL A 57 -24.06 -20.04 -7.69
N THR A 58 -24.91 -19.28 -7.03
CA THR A 58 -26.32 -19.61 -6.90
C THR A 58 -27.13 -18.99 -8.03
N GLY A 59 -27.94 -19.79 -8.67
CA GLY A 59 -28.91 -19.33 -9.63
C GLY A 59 -28.32 -18.73 -10.92
N LEU A 60 -27.24 -19.31 -11.45
CA LEU A 60 -26.66 -18.93 -12.74
C LEU A 60 -27.63 -19.27 -13.88
N ALA A 61 -27.89 -18.31 -14.78
CA ALA A 61 -28.75 -18.45 -15.92
C ALA A 61 -28.33 -19.63 -16.84
N GLU A 62 -29.27 -20.42 -17.32
CA GLU A 62 -28.99 -21.55 -18.22
C GLU A 62 -28.67 -21.11 -19.66
N LYS A 63 -28.91 -19.83 -19.98
CA LYS A 63 -28.66 -19.22 -21.29
C LYS A 63 -28.26 -17.77 -21.11
N GLN A 64 -27.38 -17.28 -21.97
CA GLN A 64 -27.06 -15.85 -22.05
C GLN A 64 -28.30 -15.04 -22.38
N ALA A 65 -28.40 -13.81 -21.88
CA ALA A 65 -29.43 -12.88 -22.36
C ALA A 65 -29.22 -12.60 -23.85
N ASP A 66 -30.33 -12.50 -24.58
CA ASP A 66 -30.28 -12.10 -25.98
C ASP A 66 -29.81 -10.64 -26.06
N VAL A 67 -28.82 -10.37 -26.90
CA VAL A 67 -28.24 -9.02 -27.05
C VAL A 67 -28.86 -8.37 -28.29
N SER A 68 -29.61 -7.30 -28.08
CA SER A 68 -30.13 -6.47 -29.16
C SER A 68 -29.24 -5.25 -29.38
N SER A 69 -28.73 -5.07 -30.58
CA SER A 69 -27.95 -3.90 -30.98
C SER A 69 -28.64 -3.19 -32.13
N LYS A 70 -28.69 -1.85 -32.00
CA LYS A 70 -29.23 -1.00 -33.06
C LYS A 70 -28.07 -0.48 -33.90
N ASN A 71 -27.87 -1.12 -35.07
CA ASN A 71 -26.77 -0.77 -35.97
C ASN A 71 -27.21 0.35 -36.92
N LYS A 72 -26.44 1.45 -36.95
CA LYS A 72 -26.67 2.61 -37.80
C LYS A 72 -26.16 2.34 -39.21
N GLY A 73 -27.02 2.52 -40.22
CA GLY A 73 -26.71 2.40 -41.62
C GLY A 73 -26.56 3.76 -42.35
N PRO A 74 -26.68 3.77 -43.67
CA PRO A 74 -26.61 4.97 -44.48
C PRO A 74 -27.72 5.96 -44.17
N SER A 75 -27.55 7.24 -44.55
CA SER A 75 -28.65 8.21 -44.45
C SER A 75 -29.82 7.86 -45.36
N VAL A 76 -31.04 8.18 -44.94
CA VAL A 76 -32.29 7.92 -45.69
C VAL A 76 -32.18 8.41 -47.13
N LYS A 77 -31.55 9.57 -47.37
CA LYS A 77 -31.34 10.15 -48.72
C LYS A 77 -30.45 9.30 -49.62
N ILE A 78 -29.59 8.47 -49.04
CA ILE A 78 -28.72 7.54 -49.80
C ILE A 78 -29.35 6.15 -49.87
N ALA A 79 -30.07 5.78 -48.84
CA ALA A 79 -30.66 4.45 -48.68
C ALA A 79 -31.89 4.23 -49.58
N PHE A 80 -32.66 5.29 -49.87
CA PHE A 80 -33.87 5.21 -50.69
C PHE A 80 -33.82 6.23 -51.83
N ASP A 81 -34.41 5.88 -53.00
CA ASP A 81 -34.56 6.80 -54.13
C ASP A 81 -35.73 7.76 -53.93
N ALA A 82 -36.00 8.61 -54.95
CA ALA A 82 -37.08 9.61 -54.90
C ALA A 82 -38.50 8.96 -54.87
N ASP A 83 -38.62 7.72 -55.31
CA ASP A 83 -39.86 6.96 -55.33
C ASP A 83 -39.99 6.06 -54.10
N GLY A 84 -39.05 6.10 -53.15
CA GLY A 84 -39.02 5.34 -51.92
C GLY A 84 -38.51 3.89 -52.06
N ASN A 85 -37.90 3.53 -53.21
CA ASN A 85 -37.35 2.20 -53.38
C ASN A 85 -35.94 2.12 -52.79
N PRO A 86 -35.55 0.96 -52.21
CA PRO A 86 -34.21 0.77 -51.65
C PRO A 86 -33.12 0.80 -52.72
N THR A 87 -32.12 1.61 -52.49
CA THR A 87 -30.92 1.68 -53.32
C THR A 87 -29.96 0.55 -53.07
N GLN A 88 -28.88 0.46 -53.88
CA GLN A 88 -27.80 -0.50 -53.62
C GLN A 88 -27.13 -0.32 -52.27
N ALA A 89 -27.15 0.92 -51.71
CA ALA A 89 -26.60 1.20 -50.38
C ALA A 89 -27.45 0.58 -49.26
N ALA A 90 -28.79 0.67 -49.35
CA ALA A 90 -29.71 -0.02 -48.42
C ALA A 90 -29.62 -1.56 -48.55
N MET A 91 -29.62 -2.05 -49.78
CA MET A 91 -29.49 -3.49 -50.07
C MET A 91 -28.14 -4.05 -49.59
N GLY A 92 -27.06 -3.29 -49.77
CA GLY A 92 -25.72 -3.66 -49.29
C GLY A 92 -25.63 -3.69 -47.78
N PHE A 93 -26.22 -2.69 -47.10
CA PHE A 93 -26.29 -2.62 -45.64
C PHE A 93 -27.13 -3.79 -45.07
N ALA A 94 -28.34 -4.02 -45.58
CA ALA A 94 -29.20 -5.14 -45.16
C ALA A 94 -28.50 -6.51 -45.34
N ARG A 95 -27.84 -6.71 -46.51
CA ARG A 95 -27.08 -7.93 -46.77
C ARG A 95 -25.89 -8.10 -45.79
N GLY A 96 -25.22 -7.00 -45.47
CA GLY A 96 -24.11 -7.03 -44.50
C GLY A 96 -24.56 -7.34 -43.06
N GLN A 97 -25.86 -7.08 -42.77
CA GLN A 97 -26.48 -7.40 -41.47
C GLN A 97 -27.30 -8.73 -41.53
N HIS A 98 -27.31 -9.46 -42.64
CA HIS A 98 -28.01 -10.71 -42.83
C HIS A 98 -29.53 -10.63 -42.65
N ILE A 99 -30.15 -9.50 -43.04
CA ILE A 99 -31.60 -9.26 -42.94
C ILE A 99 -32.20 -8.92 -44.30
N ASP A 100 -33.57 -8.94 -44.39
CA ASP A 100 -34.28 -8.40 -45.53
C ASP A 100 -34.32 -6.87 -45.49
N VAL A 101 -34.31 -6.21 -46.66
CA VAL A 101 -34.36 -4.75 -46.76
C VAL A 101 -35.63 -4.17 -46.13
N SER A 102 -36.70 -4.93 -46.10
CA SER A 102 -37.97 -4.55 -45.48
C SER A 102 -37.94 -4.45 -43.96
N GLU A 103 -36.91 -5.00 -43.32
CA GLU A 103 -36.69 -4.92 -41.87
C GLU A 103 -35.90 -3.67 -41.43
N LEU A 104 -35.46 -2.85 -42.39
CA LEU A 104 -34.78 -1.58 -42.11
C LEU A 104 -35.75 -0.55 -41.53
N VAL A 105 -35.39 0.06 -40.42
CA VAL A 105 -36.16 1.14 -39.76
C VAL A 105 -35.48 2.47 -39.99
N THR A 106 -36.28 3.51 -40.29
CA THR A 106 -35.76 4.87 -40.46
C THR A 106 -36.00 5.72 -39.22
N GLU A 107 -34.92 6.33 -38.69
CA GLU A 107 -34.95 7.17 -37.49
C GLU A 107 -33.89 8.25 -37.63
N ASP A 108 -34.18 9.49 -37.22
CA ASP A 108 -33.25 10.63 -37.24
C ASP A 108 -32.50 10.85 -38.57
N GLY A 109 -33.17 10.55 -39.69
CA GLY A 109 -32.61 10.72 -41.03
C GLY A 109 -31.61 9.65 -41.46
N TYR A 110 -31.50 8.56 -40.73
CA TYR A 110 -30.67 7.39 -41.05
C TYR A 110 -31.50 6.10 -41.03
N VAL A 111 -30.96 5.09 -41.68
CA VAL A 111 -31.50 3.73 -41.65
C VAL A 111 -30.84 2.98 -40.48
N TYR A 112 -31.64 2.26 -39.74
CA TYR A 112 -31.20 1.39 -38.64
C TYR A 112 -31.71 -0.03 -38.83
N VAL A 113 -31.03 -0.96 -38.19
CA VAL A 113 -31.47 -2.33 -38.02
C VAL A 113 -31.33 -2.76 -36.59
N ASP A 114 -32.37 -3.37 -36.05
CA ASP A 114 -32.30 -4.03 -34.75
C ASP A 114 -31.85 -5.48 -34.98
N VAL A 115 -30.59 -5.77 -34.66
CA VAL A 115 -30.05 -7.12 -34.73
C VAL A 115 -30.09 -7.73 -33.33
N THR A 116 -30.89 -8.79 -33.19
CA THR A 116 -30.89 -9.56 -31.94
C THR A 116 -30.05 -10.82 -32.13
N VAL A 117 -28.96 -10.91 -31.41
CA VAL A 117 -28.15 -12.11 -31.35
C VAL A 117 -28.67 -12.97 -30.20
N ALA A 118 -29.18 -14.15 -30.52
CA ALA A 118 -29.66 -15.09 -29.52
C ALA A 118 -28.51 -15.56 -28.63
N GLY A 119 -28.71 -15.50 -27.32
CA GLY A 119 -27.71 -15.97 -26.35
C GLY A 119 -27.40 -17.46 -26.52
N SER A 120 -26.18 -17.84 -26.22
CA SER A 120 -25.73 -19.24 -26.20
C SER A 120 -26.14 -19.94 -24.90
N GLU A 121 -26.26 -21.25 -24.93
CA GLU A 121 -26.48 -22.08 -23.73
C GLU A 121 -25.27 -21.97 -22.81
N THR A 122 -25.47 -21.67 -21.53
CA THR A 122 -24.43 -21.50 -20.51
C THR A 122 -23.53 -22.73 -20.42
N LYS A 123 -24.09 -23.92 -20.49
CA LYS A 123 -23.34 -25.19 -20.49
C LYS A 123 -22.28 -25.28 -21.57
N ALA A 124 -22.51 -24.68 -22.74
CA ALA A 124 -21.54 -24.68 -23.84
C ALA A 124 -20.37 -23.68 -23.59
N LEU A 125 -20.59 -22.64 -22.80
CA LEU A 125 -19.60 -21.61 -22.51
C LEU A 125 -18.75 -21.94 -21.29
N LEU A 126 -19.30 -22.67 -20.31
CA LEU A 126 -18.64 -22.95 -19.03
C LEU A 126 -17.26 -23.58 -19.13
N PRO A 127 -16.95 -24.54 -20.03
CA PRO A 127 -15.60 -25.11 -20.14
C PRO A 127 -14.52 -24.07 -20.33
N GLU A 128 -14.73 -23.11 -21.23
CA GLU A 128 -13.77 -22.03 -21.49
C GLU A 128 -13.78 -20.97 -20.38
N ILE A 129 -14.93 -20.70 -19.77
CA ILE A 129 -15.04 -19.82 -18.60
C ILE A 129 -14.22 -20.39 -17.44
N MET A 130 -14.34 -21.68 -17.12
CA MET A 130 -13.58 -22.33 -16.05
C MET A 130 -12.07 -22.22 -16.28
N LYS A 131 -11.60 -22.51 -17.49
CA LYS A 131 -10.17 -22.36 -17.84
C LYS A 131 -9.67 -20.93 -17.65
N LYS A 132 -10.45 -19.93 -18.10
CA LYS A 132 -10.11 -18.51 -17.93
C LYS A 132 -10.04 -18.12 -16.47
N LEU A 133 -11.00 -18.55 -15.65
CA LEU A 133 -10.98 -18.27 -14.20
C LEU A 133 -9.74 -18.82 -13.53
N VAL A 134 -9.40 -20.08 -13.78
CA VAL A 134 -8.19 -20.68 -13.20
C VAL A 134 -6.92 -19.98 -13.69
N SER A 135 -6.84 -19.65 -14.99
CA SER A 135 -5.67 -18.98 -15.58
C SER A 135 -5.50 -17.52 -15.16
N SER A 136 -6.57 -16.85 -14.75
CA SER A 136 -6.55 -15.45 -14.33
C SER A 136 -6.01 -15.23 -12.92
N LEU A 137 -5.92 -16.30 -12.11
CA LEU A 137 -5.39 -16.21 -10.74
C LEU A 137 -3.90 -15.91 -10.78
N ALA A 138 -3.52 -14.76 -10.22
CA ALA A 138 -2.15 -14.27 -10.16
C ALA A 138 -1.60 -14.39 -8.74
N PHE A 139 -0.34 -14.82 -8.64
CA PHE A 139 0.35 -14.99 -7.37
C PHE A 139 1.74 -14.33 -7.44
N PRO A 140 2.20 -13.68 -6.36
CA PRO A 140 3.53 -13.06 -6.33
C PRO A 140 4.67 -14.04 -6.64
N LYS A 141 4.53 -15.30 -6.19
CA LYS A 141 5.44 -16.39 -6.53
C LYS A 141 4.64 -17.55 -7.10
N SER A 142 5.04 -18.03 -8.25
CA SER A 142 4.45 -19.18 -8.93
C SER A 142 5.55 -20.13 -9.40
N MET A 143 5.19 -21.39 -9.59
CA MET A 143 6.10 -22.47 -10.04
C MET A 143 5.51 -23.19 -11.25
N THR A 144 6.35 -23.90 -11.97
CA THR A 144 5.98 -24.95 -12.91
C THR A 144 6.24 -26.31 -12.26
N TRP A 145 5.58 -27.36 -12.70
CA TRP A 145 5.77 -28.72 -12.16
C TRP A 145 5.65 -29.76 -13.25
N GLY A 146 6.35 -30.87 -13.07
CA GLY A 146 6.40 -31.94 -14.06
C GLY A 146 6.89 -31.44 -15.41
N ASN A 147 6.12 -31.73 -16.46
CA ASN A 147 6.38 -31.26 -17.84
C ASN A 147 5.39 -30.16 -18.26
N GLU A 148 4.77 -29.47 -17.29
CA GLU A 148 3.77 -28.42 -17.55
C GLU A 148 4.42 -27.09 -17.83
N ASP A 149 3.92 -26.39 -18.85
CA ASP A 149 4.27 -25.00 -19.12
C ASP A 149 3.44 -24.01 -18.27
N MET A 150 2.35 -24.49 -17.68
CA MET A 150 1.48 -23.69 -16.82
C MET A 150 2.20 -23.29 -15.53
N ARG A 151 2.05 -22.01 -15.17
CA ARG A 151 2.50 -21.49 -13.86
C ARG A 151 1.33 -21.32 -12.91
N PHE A 152 1.48 -21.85 -11.70
CA PHE A 152 0.53 -21.67 -10.62
C PHE A 152 1.27 -21.60 -9.28
N VAL A 153 0.57 -21.23 -8.18
CA VAL A 153 1.17 -21.11 -6.85
C VAL A 153 1.65 -22.48 -6.32
N ARG A 154 0.91 -23.55 -6.61
CA ARG A 154 1.21 -24.96 -6.28
C ARG A 154 0.64 -25.86 -7.38
N PRO A 155 1.13 -27.10 -7.51
CA PRO A 155 0.62 -28.05 -8.48
C PRO A 155 -0.88 -28.28 -8.34
N LEU A 156 -1.60 -28.23 -9.47
CA LEU A 156 -3.00 -28.61 -9.56
C LEU A 156 -3.15 -30.12 -9.42
N ARG A 157 -4.13 -30.57 -8.66
CA ARG A 157 -4.31 -32.00 -8.30
C ARG A 157 -5.65 -32.56 -8.70
N TRP A 158 -6.73 -31.77 -8.66
CA TRP A 158 -8.07 -32.17 -9.13
C TRP A 158 -8.91 -30.93 -9.44
N PHE A 159 -9.99 -31.14 -10.22
CA PHE A 159 -11.04 -30.15 -10.41
C PHE A 159 -12.40 -30.78 -10.16
N VAL A 160 -13.26 -30.14 -9.37
CA VAL A 160 -14.70 -30.38 -9.39
C VAL A 160 -15.36 -29.23 -10.14
N ALA A 161 -16.15 -29.56 -11.15
CA ALA A 161 -16.89 -28.56 -11.90
C ALA A 161 -18.29 -29.08 -12.23
N LEU A 162 -19.29 -28.49 -11.58
CA LEU A 162 -20.68 -28.91 -11.71
C LEU A 162 -21.58 -27.73 -12.08
N PHE A 163 -22.49 -27.93 -13.03
CA PHE A 163 -23.61 -27.03 -13.34
C PHE A 163 -24.93 -27.78 -13.12
N GLY A 164 -25.61 -27.49 -12.01
CA GLY A 164 -26.60 -28.35 -11.45
C GLY A 164 -26.00 -29.70 -11.06
N THR A 165 -26.53 -30.79 -11.60
CA THR A 165 -26.00 -32.17 -11.39
C THR A 165 -25.06 -32.62 -12.48
N GLU A 166 -24.79 -31.81 -13.49
CA GLU A 166 -23.98 -32.18 -14.64
C GLU A 166 -22.55 -31.70 -14.50
N VAL A 167 -21.58 -32.55 -14.86
CA VAL A 167 -20.16 -32.18 -14.91
C VAL A 167 -19.93 -31.24 -16.08
N VAL A 168 -19.20 -30.14 -15.82
CA VAL A 168 -18.66 -29.23 -16.83
C VAL A 168 -17.27 -29.76 -17.25
N PRO A 169 -17.14 -30.33 -18.46
CA PRO A 169 -15.92 -30.98 -18.88
C PRO A 169 -14.87 -29.96 -19.34
N PHE A 170 -13.72 -29.93 -18.69
CA PHE A 170 -12.51 -29.24 -19.14
C PHE A 170 -11.26 -29.93 -18.61
N GLU A 171 -10.12 -29.60 -19.21
CA GLU A 171 -8.80 -30.11 -18.83
C GLU A 171 -7.81 -28.96 -18.77
N MET A 172 -6.98 -28.94 -17.70
CA MET A 172 -5.83 -28.03 -17.54
C MET A 172 -4.70 -28.77 -16.82
N ALA A 173 -3.47 -28.58 -17.29
CA ALA A 173 -2.28 -29.19 -16.71
C ALA A 173 -2.47 -30.70 -16.50
N HIS A 174 -3.01 -31.41 -17.51
CA HIS A 174 -3.34 -32.84 -17.52
C HIS A 174 -4.32 -33.29 -16.40
N VAL A 175 -4.99 -32.35 -15.75
CA VAL A 175 -6.05 -32.63 -14.78
C VAL A 175 -7.41 -32.40 -15.44
N VAL A 176 -8.21 -33.47 -15.51
CA VAL A 176 -9.56 -33.45 -16.06
C VAL A 176 -10.56 -33.13 -14.96
N SER A 177 -11.51 -32.25 -15.24
CA SER A 177 -12.60 -31.94 -14.31
C SER A 177 -13.56 -33.11 -14.13
N GLY A 178 -14.11 -33.22 -12.93
CA GLY A 178 -15.07 -34.26 -12.56
C GLY A 178 -16.01 -33.77 -11.47
N ARG A 179 -16.47 -34.74 -10.67
CA ARG A 179 -17.29 -34.49 -9.47
C ARG A 179 -16.61 -34.98 -8.19
N THR A 180 -15.45 -35.62 -8.31
CA THR A 180 -14.75 -36.25 -7.21
C THR A 180 -13.85 -35.25 -6.51
N THR A 181 -14.05 -35.05 -5.21
CA THR A 181 -13.17 -34.24 -4.33
C THR A 181 -12.47 -35.14 -3.30
N ARG A 182 -11.67 -34.51 -2.44
CA ARG A 182 -10.86 -35.21 -1.43
C ARG A 182 -11.21 -34.77 -0.03
N GLY A 183 -11.30 -35.69 0.90
CA GLY A 183 -11.47 -35.44 2.31
C GLY A 183 -10.20 -34.91 2.99
N HIS A 184 -10.28 -34.72 4.29
CA HIS A 184 -9.15 -34.36 5.12
C HIS A 184 -8.04 -35.42 5.00
N ARG A 185 -6.78 -34.95 4.87
CA ARG A 185 -5.63 -35.86 4.55
C ARG A 185 -5.47 -37.02 5.51
N PHE A 186 -5.77 -36.84 6.81
CA PHE A 186 -5.59 -37.83 7.85
C PHE A 186 -6.90 -38.37 8.43
N LEU A 187 -7.97 -37.60 8.46
CA LEU A 187 -9.26 -37.96 9.05
C LEU A 187 -10.30 -38.37 8.00
N GLY A 188 -10.13 -37.89 6.79
CA GLY A 188 -11.06 -38.17 5.69
C GLY A 188 -10.94 -39.61 5.19
N THR A 189 -12.03 -40.11 4.60
CA THR A 189 -12.15 -41.46 4.07
C THR A 189 -11.66 -41.59 2.63
N GLY A 190 -10.85 -40.66 2.15
CA GLY A 190 -10.33 -40.62 0.77
C GLY A 190 -11.15 -39.73 -0.15
N ASP A 191 -11.25 -40.14 -1.41
CA ASP A 191 -11.97 -39.40 -2.44
C ASP A 191 -13.48 -39.70 -2.37
N PHE A 192 -14.34 -38.69 -2.63
CA PHE A 192 -15.80 -38.85 -2.66
C PHE A 192 -16.43 -37.92 -3.70
N ASP A 193 -17.64 -38.27 -4.15
CA ASP A 193 -18.33 -37.56 -5.21
C ASP A 193 -19.34 -36.55 -4.68
N ILE A 194 -19.37 -35.38 -5.28
CA ILE A 194 -20.38 -34.33 -5.08
C ILE A 194 -21.44 -34.48 -6.17
N GLN A 195 -22.69 -34.59 -5.77
CA GLN A 195 -23.78 -34.79 -6.74
C GLN A 195 -24.36 -33.45 -7.24
N ALA A 196 -24.42 -32.45 -6.37
CA ALA A 196 -24.87 -31.10 -6.70
C ALA A 196 -24.13 -30.02 -5.92
N PRO A 197 -24.01 -28.77 -6.47
CA PRO A 197 -23.30 -27.68 -5.79
C PRO A 197 -23.78 -27.37 -4.37
N GLY A 198 -25.08 -27.51 -4.11
CA GLY A 198 -25.66 -27.22 -2.79
C GLY A 198 -25.23 -28.16 -1.66
N GLU A 199 -24.71 -29.34 -1.97
CA GLU A 199 -24.22 -30.31 -0.97
C GLU A 199 -22.75 -30.07 -0.57
N TYR A 200 -22.04 -29.23 -1.31
CA TYR A 200 -20.59 -29.11 -1.24
C TYR A 200 -20.07 -28.83 0.18
N VAL A 201 -20.62 -27.81 0.84
CA VAL A 201 -20.16 -27.39 2.16
C VAL A 201 -20.42 -28.47 3.23
N ASP A 202 -21.62 -29.07 3.21
CA ASP A 202 -22.02 -30.06 4.20
C ASP A 202 -21.27 -31.39 4.02
N LEU A 203 -21.10 -31.84 2.76
CA LEU A 203 -20.30 -33.05 2.47
C LEU A 203 -18.83 -32.88 2.88
N LEU A 204 -18.23 -31.72 2.61
CA LEU A 204 -16.85 -31.46 3.07
C LEU A 204 -16.75 -31.51 4.59
N ARG A 205 -17.74 -30.99 5.31
CA ARG A 205 -17.80 -31.05 6.78
C ARG A 205 -17.89 -32.49 7.29
N GLU A 206 -18.68 -33.34 6.66
CA GLU A 206 -18.77 -34.79 6.99
C GLU A 206 -17.41 -35.50 6.81
N HIS A 207 -16.57 -34.96 5.89
CA HIS A 207 -15.23 -35.44 5.62
C HIS A 207 -14.12 -34.62 6.32
N TYR A 208 -14.46 -33.97 7.45
CA TYR A 208 -13.55 -33.19 8.30
C TYR A 208 -12.89 -31.99 7.60
N ILE A 209 -13.66 -31.25 6.81
CA ILE A 209 -13.21 -30.03 6.17
C ILE A 209 -14.25 -28.92 6.40
N ILE A 210 -13.86 -27.94 7.16
CA ILE A 210 -14.61 -26.69 7.30
C ILE A 210 -14.11 -25.76 6.19
N VAL A 211 -14.81 -25.76 5.05
CA VAL A 211 -14.33 -25.09 3.84
C VAL A 211 -14.50 -23.58 3.89
N ASP A 212 -15.47 -23.07 4.66
CA ASP A 212 -15.69 -21.65 4.88
C ASP A 212 -14.64 -21.06 5.84
N PRO A 213 -13.80 -20.11 5.41
CA PRO A 213 -12.78 -19.52 6.26
C PRO A 213 -13.34 -18.72 7.43
N GLU A 214 -14.50 -18.06 7.28
CA GLU A 214 -15.14 -17.30 8.37
C GLU A 214 -15.60 -18.26 9.49
N GLU A 215 -16.24 -19.34 9.12
CA GLU A 215 -16.62 -20.35 10.09
C GLU A 215 -15.41 -20.98 10.80
N ARG A 216 -14.34 -21.29 10.04
CA ARG A 216 -13.10 -21.80 10.62
C ARG A 216 -12.49 -20.81 11.61
N ARG A 217 -12.50 -19.51 11.26
CA ARG A 217 -12.06 -18.42 12.13
C ARG A 217 -12.83 -18.41 13.44
N ASP A 218 -14.15 -18.42 13.37
CA ASP A 218 -15.01 -18.46 14.56
C ASP A 218 -14.76 -19.66 15.45
N MET A 219 -14.56 -20.84 14.86
CA MET A 219 -14.22 -22.06 15.60
C MET A 219 -12.87 -21.92 16.32
N ILE A 220 -11.87 -21.35 15.66
CA ILE A 220 -10.53 -21.11 16.23
C ILE A 220 -10.62 -20.13 17.38
N VAL A 221 -11.20 -18.95 17.16
CA VAL A 221 -11.32 -17.89 18.17
C VAL A 221 -12.05 -18.39 19.40
N ASN A 222 -13.24 -18.96 19.22
CA ASN A 222 -14.05 -19.48 20.32
C ASN A 222 -13.34 -20.58 21.08
N GLY A 223 -12.64 -21.47 20.35
CA GLY A 223 -11.90 -22.56 20.95
C GLY A 223 -10.66 -22.09 21.71
N LEU A 224 -9.87 -21.16 21.18
CA LEU A 224 -8.73 -20.57 21.88
C LEU A 224 -9.17 -19.87 23.17
N HIS A 225 -10.23 -19.05 23.14
CA HIS A 225 -10.78 -18.43 24.35
C HIS A 225 -11.28 -19.45 25.38
N ALA A 226 -11.93 -20.52 24.92
CA ALA A 226 -12.40 -21.58 25.81
C ALA A 226 -11.24 -22.33 26.48
N VAL A 227 -10.17 -22.61 25.75
CA VAL A 227 -8.97 -23.26 26.28
C VAL A 227 -8.23 -22.31 27.23
N ALA A 228 -8.02 -21.04 26.85
CA ALA A 228 -7.38 -20.05 27.70
C ALA A 228 -8.09 -19.89 29.05
N LYS A 229 -9.41 -19.76 29.03
CA LYS A 229 -10.24 -19.65 30.25
C LYS A 229 -10.10 -20.87 31.16
N LYS A 230 -10.02 -22.09 30.61
CA LYS A 230 -9.81 -23.31 31.39
C LYS A 230 -8.43 -23.34 32.08
N GLN A 231 -7.43 -22.68 31.49
CA GLN A 231 -6.10 -22.58 32.06
C GLN A 231 -5.93 -21.35 32.99
N GLY A 232 -6.99 -20.57 33.22
CA GLY A 232 -6.96 -19.41 34.12
C GLY A 232 -6.32 -18.17 33.52
N GLY A 233 -6.18 -18.11 32.20
CA GLY A 233 -5.60 -16.99 31.48
C GLY A 233 -6.50 -16.47 30.35
N HIS A 234 -5.95 -15.55 29.59
CA HIS A 234 -6.57 -15.02 28.36
C HIS A 234 -5.55 -14.99 27.22
N VAL A 235 -6.04 -15.05 26.00
CA VAL A 235 -5.24 -14.91 24.78
C VAL A 235 -5.36 -13.48 24.24
N VAL A 236 -4.22 -12.84 23.95
CA VAL A 236 -4.19 -11.61 23.16
C VAL A 236 -4.23 -12.04 21.69
N MET A 237 -5.35 -11.73 21.04
CA MET A 237 -5.54 -12.17 19.65
C MET A 237 -4.70 -11.31 18.72
N ASP A 238 -3.78 -11.97 18.02
CA ASP A 238 -3.02 -11.40 16.92
C ASP A 238 -3.76 -11.73 15.61
N GLU A 239 -4.26 -10.71 14.94
CA GLU A 239 -5.10 -10.88 13.76
C GLU A 239 -4.34 -11.46 12.57
N GLU A 240 -3.06 -11.12 12.39
CA GLU A 240 -2.23 -11.67 11.30
C GLU A 240 -1.93 -13.14 11.54
N LEU A 241 -1.55 -13.49 12.77
CA LEU A 241 -1.35 -14.88 13.17
C LEU A 241 -2.64 -15.69 13.03
N LEU A 242 -3.77 -15.14 13.47
CA LEU A 242 -5.07 -15.80 13.34
C LEU A 242 -5.44 -16.04 11.88
N GLU A 243 -5.28 -15.03 11.00
CA GLU A 243 -5.55 -15.21 9.57
C GLU A 243 -4.65 -16.28 8.97
N GLU A 244 -3.35 -16.28 9.31
CA GLU A 244 -2.45 -17.33 8.87
C GLU A 244 -2.93 -18.72 9.32
N VAL A 245 -3.28 -18.89 10.60
CA VAL A 245 -3.74 -20.18 11.16
C VAL A 245 -5.04 -20.63 10.51
N VAL A 246 -5.98 -19.73 10.23
CA VAL A 246 -7.23 -20.04 9.50
C VAL A 246 -6.95 -20.72 8.17
N TYR A 247 -5.90 -20.30 7.46
CA TYR A 247 -5.51 -20.86 6.16
C TYR A 247 -4.40 -21.94 6.25
N LEU A 248 -4.01 -22.37 7.45
CA LEU A 248 -3.14 -23.53 7.66
C LEU A 248 -3.91 -24.81 7.98
N VAL A 249 -5.17 -24.70 8.41
CA VAL A 249 -5.97 -25.86 8.86
C VAL A 249 -7.22 -26.04 8.02
N GLU A 250 -7.68 -27.29 7.92
CA GLU A 250 -8.97 -27.67 7.31
C GLU A 250 -10.02 -28.00 8.38
N TYR A 251 -9.59 -28.54 9.53
CA TYR A 251 -10.44 -28.90 10.67
C TYR A 251 -9.77 -28.48 11.99
N PRO A 252 -10.14 -27.31 12.54
CA PRO A 252 -9.42 -26.73 13.66
C PRO A 252 -9.80 -27.36 14.99
N THR A 253 -8.80 -27.80 15.76
CA THR A 253 -8.95 -28.19 17.17
C THR A 253 -7.93 -27.45 18.02
N PRO A 254 -8.35 -26.39 18.75
CA PRO A 254 -7.49 -25.65 19.67
C PRO A 254 -7.07 -26.47 20.88
N LEU A 255 -5.80 -26.35 21.26
CA LEU A 255 -5.22 -26.98 22.43
C LEU A 255 -4.15 -26.07 23.08
N TYR A 256 -3.72 -26.42 24.30
CA TYR A 256 -2.64 -25.74 24.98
C TYR A 256 -1.41 -26.65 25.11
N GLY A 257 -0.26 -26.00 25.32
CA GLY A 257 0.97 -26.67 25.78
C GLY A 257 1.66 -25.80 26.83
N CYS A 258 2.64 -26.42 27.51
CA CYS A 258 3.41 -25.79 28.57
C CYS A 258 4.91 -25.83 28.25
N PHE A 259 5.65 -24.89 28.84
CA PHE A 259 7.09 -24.86 28.83
C PHE A 259 7.63 -24.56 30.23
N ASP A 260 8.93 -24.74 30.44
CA ASP A 260 9.54 -24.51 31.74
C ASP A 260 9.47 -23.04 32.15
N THR A 261 9.19 -22.76 33.40
CA THR A 261 9.12 -21.41 33.97
C THR A 261 10.45 -20.64 33.87
N ASP A 262 11.55 -21.33 33.81
CA ASP A 262 12.90 -20.71 33.66
C ASP A 262 13.05 -19.89 32.40
N TYR A 263 12.27 -20.17 31.34
CA TYR A 263 12.31 -19.36 30.11
C TYR A 263 11.62 -18.01 30.27
N LEU A 264 10.80 -17.81 31.30
CA LEU A 264 10.21 -16.52 31.62
C LEU A 264 11.22 -15.50 32.19
N GLU A 265 12.45 -15.94 32.47
CA GLU A 265 13.57 -15.06 32.82
C GLU A 265 14.17 -14.35 31.59
N LEU A 266 13.88 -14.84 30.39
CA LEU A 266 14.27 -14.19 29.14
C LEU A 266 13.41 -12.97 28.88
N PRO A 267 13.90 -11.99 28.07
CA PRO A 267 13.04 -10.93 27.53
C PRO A 267 11.81 -11.54 26.85
N GLU A 268 10.65 -10.95 27.09
CA GLU A 268 9.37 -11.52 26.62
C GLU A 268 9.35 -11.76 25.12
N ALA A 269 9.93 -10.83 24.33
CA ALA A 269 10.04 -10.99 22.89
C ALA A 269 10.83 -12.23 22.47
N ALA A 270 11.90 -12.58 23.21
CA ALA A 270 12.71 -13.77 22.94
C ALA A 270 11.96 -15.09 23.23
N VAL A 271 10.89 -15.04 24.05
CA VAL A 271 9.99 -16.16 24.29
C VAL A 271 8.85 -16.21 23.26
N ILE A 272 8.26 -15.06 22.95
CA ILE A 272 7.10 -14.96 22.05
C ILE A 272 7.47 -15.21 20.60
N THR A 273 8.58 -14.67 20.09
CA THR A 273 8.97 -14.80 18.68
C THR A 273 9.07 -16.26 18.22
N PRO A 274 9.78 -17.17 18.93
CA PRO A 274 9.77 -18.59 18.56
C PRO A 274 8.38 -19.22 18.57
N MET A 275 7.50 -18.81 19.46
CA MET A 275 6.11 -19.30 19.51
C MET A 275 5.33 -18.82 18.29
N LYS A 276 5.28 -17.52 18.09
CA LYS A 276 4.44 -16.86 17.08
C LYS A 276 4.97 -17.08 15.66
N ASP A 277 6.22 -16.67 15.42
CA ASP A 277 6.75 -16.57 14.06
C ASP A 277 7.26 -17.90 13.50
N HIS A 278 7.68 -18.82 14.37
CA HIS A 278 8.19 -20.11 13.94
C HIS A 278 7.19 -21.25 14.08
N GLN A 279 6.34 -21.23 15.13
CA GLN A 279 5.44 -22.34 15.44
C GLN A 279 3.96 -22.01 15.23
N ARG A 280 3.59 -20.76 15.04
CA ARG A 280 2.19 -20.30 14.92
C ARG A 280 1.38 -20.57 16.19
N TYR A 281 2.02 -20.38 17.36
CA TYR A 281 1.39 -20.49 18.66
C TYR A 281 1.01 -19.13 19.22
N PHE A 282 -0.09 -19.07 19.96
CA PHE A 282 -0.58 -17.87 20.62
C PHE A 282 -0.11 -17.86 22.08
N PRO A 283 0.53 -16.78 22.55
CA PRO A 283 0.90 -16.65 23.95
C PRO A 283 -0.33 -16.55 24.85
N LEU A 284 -0.24 -17.10 26.06
CA LEU A 284 -1.26 -17.02 27.09
C LEU A 284 -0.82 -16.07 28.19
N ARG A 285 -1.72 -15.16 28.61
CA ARG A 285 -1.46 -14.19 29.67
C ARG A 285 -2.38 -14.41 30.88
N ASP A 286 -1.89 -14.06 32.05
CA ASP A 286 -2.67 -14.10 33.31
C ASP A 286 -3.59 -12.85 33.46
N SER A 287 -4.29 -12.76 34.59
CA SER A 287 -5.18 -11.62 34.89
C SER A 287 -4.47 -10.28 35.10
N GLU A 288 -3.16 -10.26 35.27
CA GLU A 288 -2.30 -9.09 35.40
C GLU A 288 -1.53 -8.80 34.10
N ASP A 289 -1.95 -9.43 33.01
CA ASP A 289 -1.37 -9.34 31.66
C ASP A 289 0.09 -9.82 31.55
N ARG A 290 0.56 -10.63 32.47
CA ARG A 290 1.90 -11.22 32.45
C ARG A 290 1.89 -12.50 31.61
N LEU A 291 2.96 -12.74 30.85
CA LEU A 291 3.14 -13.95 30.07
C LEU A 291 3.13 -15.19 30.99
N MET A 292 2.28 -16.15 30.69
CA MET A 292 2.27 -17.45 31.37
C MET A 292 3.25 -18.42 30.69
N ASN A 293 3.74 -19.42 31.39
CA ASN A 293 4.54 -20.50 30.83
C ASN A 293 3.70 -21.50 30.01
N MET A 294 2.77 -20.99 29.25
CA MET A 294 1.81 -21.71 28.43
C MET A 294 1.64 -21.06 27.07
N PHE A 295 1.29 -21.86 26.10
CA PHE A 295 0.91 -21.41 24.77
C PHE A 295 -0.34 -22.09 24.28
N LEU A 296 -1.03 -21.48 23.34
CA LEU A 296 -2.17 -22.07 22.63
C LEU A 296 -1.77 -22.36 21.20
N THR A 297 -2.29 -23.43 20.65
CA THR A 297 -2.10 -23.79 19.24
C THR A 297 -3.35 -24.43 18.68
N VAL A 298 -3.41 -24.55 17.35
CA VAL A 298 -4.54 -25.14 16.64
C VAL A 298 -4.05 -26.34 15.82
N ARG A 299 -4.54 -27.52 16.19
CA ARG A 299 -4.31 -28.74 15.43
C ARG A 299 -5.19 -28.74 14.18
N ASN A 300 -4.62 -29.17 13.05
CA ASN A 300 -5.39 -29.55 11.87
C ASN A 300 -5.84 -31.01 12.01
N GLY A 301 -6.98 -31.24 12.66
CA GLY A 301 -7.52 -32.56 12.95
C GLY A 301 -8.46 -32.57 14.13
N ASP A 302 -8.95 -33.76 14.51
CA ASP A 302 -9.87 -33.96 15.62
C ASP A 302 -9.17 -33.95 17.01
N ASP A 303 -9.91 -34.28 18.07
CA ASP A 303 -9.44 -34.27 19.45
C ASP A 303 -8.78 -35.63 19.86
N TYR A 304 -8.65 -36.57 18.93
CA TYR A 304 -8.05 -37.89 19.22
C TYR A 304 -6.55 -37.74 19.50
N HIS A 305 -6.10 -38.29 20.66
CA HIS A 305 -4.70 -38.22 21.11
C HIS A 305 -4.11 -36.81 21.27
N LEU A 306 -4.91 -35.82 21.72
CA LEU A 306 -4.44 -34.46 21.96
C LEU A 306 -3.23 -34.36 22.90
N ASP A 307 -3.12 -35.24 23.92
CA ASP A 307 -1.96 -35.27 24.80
C ASP A 307 -0.65 -35.58 24.05
N THR A 308 -0.69 -36.50 23.10
CA THR A 308 0.48 -36.80 22.25
C THR A 308 0.86 -35.61 21.37
N VAL A 309 -0.14 -34.94 20.81
CA VAL A 309 0.08 -33.74 19.99
C VAL A 309 0.65 -32.62 20.85
N ARG A 310 0.09 -32.37 22.04
CA ARG A 310 0.60 -31.40 23.01
C ARG A 310 2.08 -31.63 23.34
N HIS A 311 2.46 -32.83 23.73
CA HIS A 311 3.86 -33.20 24.04
C HIS A 311 4.78 -32.99 22.83
N GLY A 312 4.30 -33.27 21.62
CA GLY A 312 5.04 -32.98 20.39
C GLY A 312 5.34 -31.50 20.23
N ASN A 313 4.33 -30.66 20.40
CA ASN A 313 4.46 -29.18 20.28
C ASN A 313 5.33 -28.60 21.40
N GLU A 314 5.17 -29.07 22.65
CA GLU A 314 6.01 -28.69 23.80
C GLU A 314 7.47 -29.00 23.56
N ARG A 315 7.77 -30.17 22.97
CA ARG A 315 9.14 -30.57 22.64
C ARG A 315 9.78 -29.68 21.57
N VAL A 316 9.02 -29.33 20.54
CA VAL A 316 9.53 -28.47 19.48
C VAL A 316 9.80 -27.05 20.02
N LEU A 317 8.86 -26.51 20.80
CA LEU A 317 9.05 -25.19 21.40
C LEU A 317 10.22 -25.16 22.37
N ARG A 318 10.37 -26.20 23.21
CA ARG A 318 11.49 -26.32 24.17
C ARG A 318 12.84 -26.19 23.47
N ALA A 319 13.03 -26.89 22.36
CA ALA A 319 14.30 -26.80 21.61
C ALA A 319 14.61 -25.36 21.16
N ARG A 320 13.61 -24.63 20.72
CA ARG A 320 13.77 -23.21 20.32
C ARG A 320 14.04 -22.28 21.51
N LEU A 321 13.39 -22.55 22.65
CA LEU A 321 13.62 -21.77 23.87
C LEU A 321 14.97 -22.08 24.51
N ASP A 322 15.46 -23.35 24.43
CA ASP A 322 16.82 -23.70 24.83
C ASP A 322 17.87 -22.93 24.01
N ASP A 323 17.68 -22.84 22.69
CA ASP A 323 18.54 -22.06 21.80
C ASP A 323 18.51 -20.58 22.22
N ALA A 324 17.32 -19.99 22.41
CA ALA A 324 17.16 -18.59 22.84
C ALA A 324 17.85 -18.33 24.19
N LYS A 325 17.67 -19.22 25.16
CA LYS A 325 18.34 -19.12 26.49
C LYS A 325 19.85 -19.17 26.37
N PHE A 326 20.35 -20.05 25.53
CA PHE A 326 21.80 -20.17 25.27
C PHE A 326 22.34 -18.89 24.61
N PHE A 327 21.72 -18.40 23.55
CA PHE A 327 22.17 -17.18 22.85
C PHE A 327 22.11 -15.96 23.76
N PHE A 328 21.04 -15.80 24.52
CA PHE A 328 20.91 -14.72 25.48
C PHE A 328 22.07 -14.72 26.49
N ALA A 329 22.40 -15.89 27.05
CA ALA A 329 23.49 -16.03 27.99
C ALA A 329 24.88 -15.73 27.37
N GLU A 330 25.09 -16.13 26.11
CA GLU A 330 26.32 -15.84 25.38
C GLU A 330 26.42 -14.35 25.03
N ASP A 331 25.32 -13.75 24.58
CA ASP A 331 25.30 -12.33 24.20
C ASP A 331 25.54 -11.41 25.39
N ARG A 332 25.07 -11.77 26.59
CA ARG A 332 25.29 -11.02 27.83
C ARG A 332 26.74 -10.98 28.32
N LYS A 333 27.66 -11.77 27.73
CA LYS A 333 29.08 -11.75 28.08
C LYS A 333 29.82 -10.52 27.54
N LYS A 334 29.24 -9.82 26.59
CA LYS A 334 29.83 -8.66 25.93
C LYS A 334 28.76 -7.60 25.71
N SER A 335 28.97 -6.38 26.20
CA SER A 335 28.01 -5.29 26.02
C SER A 335 27.84 -4.88 24.54
N LEU A 336 26.76 -4.17 24.23
CA LEU A 336 26.58 -3.61 22.87
C LEU A 336 27.71 -2.63 22.51
N ALA A 337 28.11 -1.76 23.45
CA ALA A 337 29.18 -0.81 23.23
C ALA A 337 30.52 -1.49 22.90
N ASP A 338 30.84 -2.61 23.57
CA ASP A 338 32.04 -3.39 23.28
C ASP A 338 32.04 -4.06 21.89
N ARG A 339 30.86 -4.17 21.25
CA ARG A 339 30.71 -4.75 19.92
C ARG A 339 30.94 -3.75 18.79
N THR A 340 30.95 -2.46 19.05
CA THR A 340 31.06 -1.40 18.02
C THR A 340 32.26 -1.63 17.08
N GLU A 341 33.42 -2.01 17.61
CA GLU A 341 34.61 -2.30 16.79
C GLU A 341 34.42 -3.54 15.88
N ASP A 342 33.60 -4.50 16.27
CA ASP A 342 33.33 -5.69 15.47
C ASP A 342 32.46 -5.40 14.24
N LEU A 343 31.75 -4.26 14.20
CA LEU A 343 31.02 -3.79 13.01
C LEU A 343 31.94 -3.59 11.80
N LYS A 344 33.24 -3.41 11.99
CA LYS A 344 34.24 -3.37 10.91
C LYS A 344 34.35 -4.65 10.11
N ARG A 345 33.86 -5.76 10.65
CA ARG A 345 33.88 -7.08 9.98
C ARG A 345 32.69 -7.32 9.07
N ILE A 346 31.64 -6.49 9.20
CA ILE A 346 30.41 -6.65 8.41
C ILE A 346 30.39 -5.59 7.32
N VAL A 347 30.46 -6.00 6.08
CA VAL A 347 30.28 -5.11 4.92
C VAL A 347 28.82 -4.66 4.89
N PHE A 348 28.58 -3.35 4.91
CA PHE A 348 27.25 -2.79 4.74
C PHE A 348 26.80 -2.93 3.28
N GLN A 349 27.60 -2.37 2.38
CA GLN A 349 27.37 -2.43 0.95
C GLN A 349 28.69 -2.18 0.21
N ASP A 350 28.89 -2.87 -0.91
CA ASP A 350 30.05 -2.62 -1.76
C ASP A 350 30.03 -1.15 -2.24
N GLY A 351 31.15 -0.46 -2.02
CA GLY A 351 31.30 0.98 -2.28
C GLY A 351 30.85 1.92 -1.16
N LEU A 352 30.18 1.43 -0.10
CA LEU A 352 29.77 2.24 1.08
C LEU A 352 30.48 1.82 2.39
N GLY A 353 31.35 0.80 2.32
CA GLY A 353 32.14 0.34 3.44
C GLY A 353 31.40 -0.63 4.37
N THR A 354 31.80 -0.65 5.63
CA THR A 354 31.32 -1.54 6.69
C THR A 354 30.15 -0.92 7.47
N LEU A 355 29.52 -1.71 8.36
CA LEU A 355 28.55 -1.17 9.30
C LEU A 355 29.19 -0.18 10.30
N PHE A 356 30.46 -0.31 10.58
CA PHE A 356 31.20 0.70 11.37
C PHE A 356 31.29 2.02 10.61
N ASP A 357 31.66 1.99 9.33
CA ASP A 357 31.70 3.21 8.50
C ASP A 357 30.31 3.86 8.43
N LYS A 358 29.27 3.04 8.34
CA LYS A 358 27.87 3.52 8.41
C LYS A 358 27.57 4.19 9.76
N SER A 359 27.92 3.60 10.89
CA SER A 359 27.66 4.21 12.21
C SER A 359 28.34 5.60 12.36
N GLN A 360 29.54 5.76 11.82
CA GLN A 360 30.22 7.06 11.80
C GLN A 360 29.47 8.09 10.93
N ARG A 361 28.92 7.68 9.78
CA ARG A 361 28.08 8.56 8.95
C ARG A 361 26.77 8.90 9.63
N LEU A 362 26.15 7.94 10.35
CA LEU A 362 24.93 8.20 11.13
C LEU A 362 25.16 9.30 12.16
N ALA A 363 26.29 9.27 12.90
CA ALA A 363 26.65 10.34 13.83
C ALA A 363 26.72 11.71 13.13
N ALA A 364 27.39 11.78 11.99
CA ALA A 364 27.52 13.02 11.22
C ALA A 364 26.16 13.55 10.72
N ILE A 365 25.30 12.66 10.21
CA ILE A 365 23.96 13.01 9.71
C ILE A 365 23.07 13.48 10.86
N MET A 366 23.06 12.77 11.99
CA MET A 366 22.30 13.16 13.18
C MET A 366 22.74 14.53 13.69
N THR A 367 24.04 14.80 13.76
CA THR A 367 24.59 16.12 14.16
C THR A 367 24.09 17.22 13.19
N PHE A 368 24.11 16.95 11.88
CA PHE A 368 23.59 17.89 10.88
C PHE A 368 22.10 18.16 11.06
N LEU A 369 21.27 17.10 11.25
CA LEU A 369 19.83 17.23 11.46
C LEU A 369 19.52 17.99 12.76
N THR A 370 20.21 17.67 13.84
CA THR A 370 20.10 18.36 15.14
C THR A 370 20.34 19.85 15.02
N ALA A 371 21.42 20.23 14.32
CA ALA A 371 21.73 21.65 14.09
C ALA A 371 20.69 22.36 13.21
N LYS A 372 20.17 21.69 12.19
CA LYS A 372 19.13 22.25 11.29
C LYS A 372 17.78 22.46 11.97
N LEU A 373 17.45 21.61 12.92
CA LEU A 373 16.18 21.61 13.66
C LEU A 373 16.27 22.36 15.00
N ASP A 374 17.46 22.84 15.37
CA ASP A 374 17.73 23.48 16.67
C ASP A 374 17.27 22.61 17.87
N LEU A 375 17.59 21.29 17.80
CA LEU A 375 17.21 20.34 18.84
C LEU A 375 18.20 20.37 20.01
N PRO A 376 17.72 20.21 21.27
CA PRO A 376 18.55 20.23 22.46
C PRO A 376 19.19 18.84 22.72
N VAL A 377 19.96 18.31 21.77
CA VAL A 377 20.66 17.02 21.86
C VAL A 377 22.16 17.26 21.82
N GLU A 378 22.89 16.67 22.75
CA GLU A 378 24.33 16.85 22.85
C GLU A 378 25.10 15.99 21.84
N GLU A 379 26.20 16.50 21.31
CA GLU A 379 27.07 15.78 20.36
C GLU A 379 27.60 14.46 20.92
N GLY A 380 27.91 14.44 22.23
CA GLY A 380 28.33 13.23 22.92
C GLY A 380 27.31 12.13 22.95
N GLU A 381 26.03 12.49 23.12
CA GLU A 381 24.88 11.59 23.11
C GLU A 381 24.63 11.03 21.69
N ILE A 382 24.68 11.90 20.69
CA ILE A 382 24.57 11.49 19.26
C ILE A 382 25.63 10.46 18.91
N LYS A 383 26.90 10.74 19.29
CA LYS A 383 28.00 9.83 19.00
C LYS A 383 27.83 8.50 19.70
N HIS A 384 27.49 8.53 20.99
CA HIS A 384 27.27 7.31 21.77
C HIS A 384 26.16 6.45 21.16
N LEU A 385 25.03 7.05 20.83
CA LEU A 385 23.91 6.33 20.17
C LEU A 385 24.31 5.76 18.80
N ALA A 386 25.04 6.52 17.99
CA ALA A 386 25.53 6.04 16.70
C ALA A 386 26.52 4.87 16.84
N ASP A 387 27.34 4.84 17.90
CA ASP A 387 28.24 3.73 18.19
C ASP A 387 27.48 2.45 18.61
N LEU A 388 26.32 2.59 19.25
CA LEU A 388 25.42 1.48 19.59
C LEU A 388 24.58 1.01 18.39
N ALA A 389 24.34 1.88 17.42
CA ALA A 389 23.53 1.57 16.26
C ALA A 389 24.07 0.35 15.50
N LYS A 390 23.17 -0.58 15.12
CA LYS A 390 23.48 -1.83 14.37
C LYS A 390 24.32 -2.87 15.14
N THR A 391 24.71 -2.63 16.40
CA THR A 391 25.49 -3.59 17.19
C THR A 391 24.68 -4.83 17.57
N ASP A 392 23.36 -4.73 17.63
CA ASP A 392 22.42 -5.83 17.82
C ASP A 392 22.53 -6.90 16.72
N LEU A 393 22.91 -6.51 15.49
CA LEU A 393 23.14 -7.44 14.37
C LEU A 393 24.33 -8.40 14.60
N LEU A 394 25.19 -8.07 15.57
CA LEU A 394 26.33 -8.91 15.97
C LEU A 394 25.98 -9.91 17.07
N THR A 395 24.78 -9.84 17.63
CA THR A 395 24.33 -10.74 18.67
C THR A 395 23.86 -12.06 18.06
N GLN A 396 24.10 -13.17 18.78
CA GLN A 396 23.68 -14.49 18.33
C GLN A 396 22.16 -14.59 18.28
N MET A 397 21.47 -13.92 19.21
CA MET A 397 20.03 -13.87 19.25
C MET A 397 19.45 -13.30 17.95
N VAL A 398 19.95 -12.16 17.48
CA VAL A 398 19.45 -11.50 16.24
C VAL A 398 19.91 -12.25 14.98
N GLN A 399 21.06 -12.93 15.03
CA GLN A 399 21.51 -13.75 13.91
C GLN A 399 20.64 -14.98 13.69
N GLU A 400 20.14 -15.60 14.75
CA GLU A 400 19.25 -16.77 14.66
C GLU A 400 17.76 -16.38 14.54
N PHE A 401 17.35 -15.33 15.27
CA PHE A 401 15.99 -14.80 15.27
C PHE A 401 16.00 -13.37 14.70
N THR A 402 16.02 -13.28 13.36
CA THR A 402 16.17 -12.00 12.64
C THR A 402 15.02 -11.02 12.92
N GLU A 403 13.86 -11.53 13.29
CA GLU A 403 12.68 -10.77 13.67
C GLU A 403 12.87 -9.97 14.96
N LEU A 404 13.85 -10.37 15.79
CA LEU A 404 14.22 -9.67 17.03
C LEU A 404 15.18 -8.50 16.83
N GLN A 405 15.54 -8.17 15.58
CA GLN A 405 16.35 -7.00 15.25
C GLN A 405 15.72 -5.72 15.82
N GLY A 406 16.53 -4.91 16.49
CA GLY A 406 16.10 -3.73 17.23
C GLY A 406 15.48 -4.05 18.58
N VAL A 407 14.56 -4.99 18.67
CA VAL A 407 13.93 -5.39 19.94
C VAL A 407 14.97 -5.87 20.93
N MET A 408 15.81 -6.82 20.54
CA MET A 408 16.91 -7.30 21.41
C MET A 408 18.01 -6.24 21.57
N GLY A 409 18.18 -5.36 20.60
CA GLY A 409 19.05 -4.18 20.76
C GLY A 409 18.63 -3.32 21.95
N ARG A 410 17.35 -2.98 22.04
CA ARG A 410 16.77 -2.26 23.18
C ARG A 410 16.94 -3.02 24.50
N GLU A 411 16.57 -4.29 24.53
CA GLU A 411 16.67 -5.12 25.73
C GLU A 411 18.12 -5.21 26.26
N TYR A 412 19.07 -5.44 25.35
CA TYR A 412 20.49 -5.48 25.74
C TYR A 412 21.01 -4.12 26.18
N ALA A 413 20.62 -3.02 25.52
CA ALA A 413 21.00 -1.67 25.92
C ALA A 413 20.52 -1.37 27.36
N LEU A 414 19.26 -1.67 27.68
CA LEU A 414 18.73 -1.51 29.04
C LEU A 414 19.50 -2.35 30.07
N LEU A 415 19.80 -3.60 29.72
CA LEU A 415 20.56 -4.51 30.59
C LEU A 415 22.06 -4.11 30.74
N ASP A 416 22.60 -3.39 29.78
CA ASP A 416 23.94 -2.84 29.83
C ASP A 416 24.01 -1.51 30.62
N GLY A 417 22.81 -0.96 30.99
CA GLY A 417 22.70 0.24 31.83
C GLY A 417 22.60 1.54 31.04
N GLU A 418 22.23 1.46 29.75
CA GLU A 418 21.94 2.63 28.92
C GLU A 418 20.69 3.38 29.40
N GLU A 419 20.63 4.68 29.15
CA GLU A 419 19.44 5.47 29.44
C GLU A 419 18.23 4.95 28.62
N PRO A 420 17.01 4.96 29.18
CA PRO A 420 15.84 4.40 28.51
C PRO A 420 15.56 4.98 27.12
N GLU A 421 15.79 6.28 26.90
CA GLU A 421 15.61 6.91 25.59
C GLU A 421 16.65 6.44 24.56
N THR A 422 17.90 6.27 24.98
CA THR A 422 18.97 5.71 24.14
C THR A 422 18.64 4.26 23.75
N ALA A 423 18.20 3.46 24.72
CA ALA A 423 17.80 2.07 24.45
C ALA A 423 16.59 2.00 23.50
N GLU A 424 15.59 2.84 23.69
CA GLU A 424 14.45 2.91 22.79
C GLU A 424 14.87 3.33 21.37
N ALA A 425 15.75 4.31 21.23
CA ALA A 425 16.27 4.75 19.94
C ALA A 425 17.01 3.63 19.18
N VAL A 426 17.67 2.71 19.88
CA VAL A 426 18.29 1.51 19.26
C VAL A 426 17.22 0.62 18.61
N PHE A 427 16.03 0.54 19.14
CA PHE A 427 14.90 -0.13 18.51
C PHE A 427 14.31 0.72 17.38
N GLU A 428 14.02 1.98 17.66
CA GLU A 428 13.31 2.89 16.76
C GLU A 428 14.07 3.19 15.47
N GLN A 429 15.40 2.98 15.41
CA GLN A 429 16.18 3.15 14.17
C GLN A 429 15.62 2.34 12.99
N TYR A 430 14.96 1.22 13.27
CA TYR A 430 14.42 0.34 12.25
C TYR A 430 13.01 0.73 11.81
N LEU A 431 12.30 1.55 12.59
CA LEU A 431 10.93 1.99 12.30
C LEU A 431 10.90 3.08 11.21
N PRO A 432 9.84 3.10 10.38
CA PRO A 432 8.91 2.03 10.14
C PRO A 432 9.54 0.90 9.30
N ARG A 433 9.20 -0.35 9.63
CA ARG A 433 9.73 -1.57 8.98
C ARG A 433 8.95 -1.94 7.72
N PHE A 434 7.64 -1.61 7.71
CA PHE A 434 6.70 -1.88 6.61
C PHE A 434 5.66 -0.77 6.49
N ALA A 435 4.79 -0.84 5.49
CA ALA A 435 3.72 0.14 5.32
C ALA A 435 2.67 0.02 6.43
N GLY A 436 2.38 1.12 7.12
CA GLY A 436 1.45 1.16 8.26
C GLY A 436 2.06 0.75 9.61
N ASP A 437 3.37 0.50 9.66
CA ASP A 437 4.10 0.29 10.92
C ASP A 437 4.13 1.57 11.78
N GLU A 438 4.37 1.41 13.06
CA GLU A 438 4.59 2.54 13.97
C GLU A 438 5.79 3.39 13.54
N LEU A 439 5.75 4.68 13.91
CA LEU A 439 6.85 5.60 13.66
C LEU A 439 7.70 5.76 14.94
N PRO A 440 8.99 6.15 14.82
CA PRO A 440 9.76 6.56 15.98
C PRO A 440 9.08 7.72 16.71
N HIS A 441 9.12 7.74 18.03
CA HIS A 441 8.47 8.77 18.85
C HIS A 441 9.45 9.52 19.79
N THR A 442 10.64 8.92 20.09
CA THR A 442 11.67 9.63 20.84
C THR A 442 12.47 10.54 19.91
N THR A 443 13.02 11.64 20.45
CA THR A 443 13.86 12.56 19.65
C THR A 443 15.07 11.84 19.09
N LEU A 444 15.73 11.02 19.88
CA LEU A 444 16.90 10.24 19.47
C LEU A 444 16.53 9.18 18.42
N GLY A 445 15.40 8.51 18.59
CA GLY A 445 14.89 7.52 17.64
C GLY A 445 14.53 8.13 16.28
N LEU A 446 13.84 9.28 16.28
CA LEU A 446 13.54 10.05 15.06
C LEU A 446 14.84 10.41 14.31
N LEU A 447 15.84 10.97 15.02
CA LEU A 447 17.12 11.34 14.43
C LEU A 447 17.86 10.13 13.85
N LEU A 448 17.96 9.04 14.61
CA LEU A 448 18.68 7.84 14.18
C LEU A 448 17.98 7.13 13.02
N SER A 449 16.66 7.00 13.09
CA SER A 449 15.88 6.40 12.01
C SER A 449 15.97 7.17 10.69
N LEU A 450 15.86 8.52 10.76
CA LEU A 450 16.07 9.37 9.60
C LEU A 450 17.48 9.25 9.04
N ALA A 451 18.50 9.31 9.92
CA ALA A 451 19.90 9.20 9.51
C ALA A 451 20.18 7.87 8.81
N ASP A 452 19.69 6.75 9.35
CA ASP A 452 19.85 5.40 8.78
C ASP A 452 19.25 5.29 7.38
N LYS A 453 18.01 5.79 7.21
CA LYS A 453 17.29 5.74 5.94
C LYS A 453 17.90 6.70 4.92
N PHE A 454 18.20 7.93 5.30
CA PHE A 454 18.85 8.89 4.41
C PHE A 454 20.23 8.40 3.95
N ASP A 455 21.06 7.84 4.84
CA ASP A 455 22.38 7.25 4.49
C ASP A 455 22.21 6.13 3.45
N THR A 456 21.27 5.22 3.70
CA THR A 456 21.03 4.07 2.80
C THR A 456 20.53 4.51 1.43
N ILE A 457 19.54 5.43 1.38
CA ILE A 457 18.95 5.91 0.13
C ILE A 457 20.00 6.69 -0.67
N THR A 458 20.62 7.71 -0.06
CA THR A 458 21.58 8.58 -0.73
C THR A 458 22.83 7.83 -1.16
N GLY A 459 23.32 6.92 -0.32
CA GLY A 459 24.45 6.06 -0.64
C GLY A 459 24.16 5.15 -1.84
N SER A 460 22.99 4.50 -1.88
CA SER A 460 22.58 3.67 -3.00
C SER A 460 22.50 4.45 -4.31
N PHE A 461 21.88 5.64 -4.29
CA PHE A 461 21.80 6.52 -5.47
C PHE A 461 23.18 6.98 -5.94
N SER A 462 24.11 7.28 -5.03
CA SER A 462 25.48 7.67 -5.37
C SER A 462 26.24 6.58 -6.12
N LEU A 463 25.87 5.31 -5.92
CA LEU A 463 26.40 4.14 -6.63
C LEU A 463 25.61 3.79 -7.89
N GLY A 464 24.54 4.54 -8.22
CA GLY A 464 23.68 4.26 -9.38
C GLY A 464 22.69 3.12 -9.16
N LEU A 465 22.47 2.68 -7.92
CA LEU A 465 21.55 1.60 -7.56
C LEU A 465 20.12 2.15 -7.36
N ILE A 466 19.55 2.62 -8.46
CA ILE A 466 18.22 3.25 -8.48
C ILE A 466 17.15 2.18 -8.75
N PRO A 467 16.08 2.08 -7.94
CA PRO A 467 14.99 1.12 -8.15
C PRO A 467 14.27 1.34 -9.48
N THR A 468 14.09 0.25 -10.25
CA THR A 468 13.40 0.27 -11.55
C THR A 468 12.24 -0.72 -11.58
N GLY A 469 11.06 -0.30 -12.07
CA GLY A 469 9.88 -1.17 -12.23
C GLY A 469 9.55 -1.94 -10.94
N SER A 470 9.59 -3.28 -10.99
CA SER A 470 9.35 -4.16 -9.83
C SER A 470 10.62 -4.47 -9.01
N GLN A 471 11.81 -4.02 -9.44
CA GLN A 471 13.07 -4.33 -8.77
C GLN A 471 13.44 -3.22 -7.76
N ASP A 472 13.48 -3.59 -6.49
CA ASP A 472 13.92 -2.75 -5.37
C ASP A 472 14.60 -3.63 -4.31
N PRO A 473 15.81 -4.15 -4.58
CA PRO A 473 16.47 -5.12 -3.71
C PRO A 473 16.86 -4.55 -2.35
N PHE A 474 17.00 -3.22 -2.25
CA PHE A 474 17.37 -2.53 -1.00
C PHE A 474 16.18 -1.87 -0.30
N ALA A 475 14.96 -2.10 -0.79
CA ALA A 475 13.72 -1.54 -0.25
C ALA A 475 13.73 0.00 -0.14
N LEU A 476 14.37 0.68 -1.10
CA LEU A 476 14.54 2.14 -1.08
C LEU A 476 13.20 2.88 -1.17
N ARG A 477 12.19 2.30 -1.85
CA ARG A 477 10.84 2.88 -1.89
C ARG A 477 10.22 2.95 -0.52
N ARG A 478 10.27 1.84 0.21
CA ARG A 478 9.74 1.76 1.57
C ARG A 478 10.49 2.70 2.52
N GLN A 479 11.82 2.74 2.42
CA GLN A 479 12.65 3.64 3.24
C GLN A 479 12.32 5.12 2.96
N THR A 480 12.13 5.51 1.69
CA THR A 480 11.73 6.87 1.32
C THR A 480 10.36 7.25 1.88
N ILE A 481 9.36 6.35 1.78
CA ILE A 481 8.05 6.56 2.40
C ILE A 481 8.20 6.70 3.93
N GLY A 482 9.06 5.89 4.54
CA GLY A 482 9.37 6.00 5.97
C GLY A 482 9.94 7.36 6.35
N VAL A 483 10.93 7.88 5.61
CA VAL A 483 11.48 9.24 5.82
C VAL A 483 10.39 10.30 5.73
N LEU A 484 9.58 10.25 4.67
CA LEU A 484 8.52 11.22 4.44
C LEU A 484 7.48 11.19 5.58
N ASN A 485 7.03 10.00 5.98
CA ASN A 485 6.06 9.86 7.07
C ASN A 485 6.62 10.37 8.41
N ILE A 486 7.89 10.06 8.72
CA ILE A 486 8.54 10.56 9.94
C ILE A 486 8.60 12.10 9.94
N LEU A 487 9.03 12.72 8.84
CA LEU A 487 9.12 14.17 8.74
C LEU A 487 7.75 14.85 8.85
N ILE A 488 6.72 14.26 8.24
CA ILE A 488 5.35 14.78 8.27
C ILE A 488 4.77 14.67 9.67
N ASP A 489 4.88 13.50 10.31
CA ASP A 489 4.33 13.23 11.65
C ASP A 489 5.01 14.08 12.73
N ALA A 490 6.33 14.13 12.72
CA ALA A 490 7.11 14.98 13.63
C ALA A 490 6.96 16.48 13.35
N GLY A 491 6.41 16.86 12.21
CA GLY A 491 6.28 18.26 11.77
C GLY A 491 7.64 18.93 11.50
N TRP A 492 8.68 18.14 11.25
CA TRP A 492 10.05 18.63 11.05
C TRP A 492 10.26 19.21 9.65
N ASN A 493 10.48 20.51 9.60
CA ASN A 493 10.67 21.25 8.35
C ASN A 493 12.14 21.16 7.91
N ILE A 494 12.48 20.10 7.20
CA ILE A 494 13.81 19.82 6.66
C ILE A 494 13.73 19.80 5.13
N ASN A 495 14.64 20.53 4.49
CA ASN A 495 14.87 20.38 3.06
C ASN A 495 15.73 19.13 2.82
N CYS A 496 15.10 18.08 2.27
CA CYS A 496 15.77 16.82 1.97
C CYS A 496 16.96 16.98 1.01
N ASP A 497 16.90 17.95 0.08
CA ASP A 497 17.99 18.20 -0.87
C ASP A 497 19.27 18.66 -0.18
N GLU A 498 19.15 19.44 0.90
CA GLU A 498 20.30 19.83 1.75
C GLU A 498 20.87 18.61 2.50
N VAL A 499 20.00 17.70 2.95
CA VAL A 499 20.45 16.45 3.60
C VAL A 499 21.19 15.57 2.60
N PHE A 500 20.67 15.41 1.37
CA PHE A 500 21.35 14.66 0.31
C PHE A 500 22.72 15.27 -0.01
N ALA A 501 22.78 16.60 -0.17
CA ALA A 501 24.03 17.30 -0.46
C ALA A 501 25.08 17.04 0.63
N TYR A 502 24.68 17.14 1.90
CA TYR A 502 25.55 16.87 3.04
C TYR A 502 26.06 15.42 3.06
N ILE A 503 25.15 14.44 2.87
CA ILE A 503 25.53 13.02 2.86
C ILE A 503 26.49 12.71 1.70
N LEU A 504 26.25 13.24 0.51
CA LEU A 504 27.15 13.09 -0.65
C LEU A 504 28.53 13.71 -0.40
N GLU A 505 28.60 14.75 0.44
CA GLU A 505 29.88 15.30 0.89
C GLU A 505 30.58 14.36 1.87
N VAL A 506 29.90 13.84 2.87
CA VAL A 506 30.41 12.85 3.84
C VAL A 506 30.90 11.58 3.12
N LEU A 507 30.18 11.13 2.10
CA LEU A 507 30.56 9.98 1.27
C LEU A 507 31.76 10.27 0.34
N GLY A 508 32.19 11.52 0.21
CA GLY A 508 33.27 11.90 -0.70
C GLY A 508 32.91 11.78 -2.18
N THR A 509 31.62 11.82 -2.52
CA THR A 509 31.14 11.74 -3.90
C THR A 509 31.72 12.87 -4.75
N ASP A 510 32.10 12.57 -6.02
CA ASP A 510 32.64 13.55 -6.96
C ASP A 510 31.64 14.73 -7.12
N ARG A 511 32.15 15.95 -6.99
CA ARG A 511 31.36 17.18 -7.09
C ARG A 511 30.55 17.26 -8.40
N ASN A 512 31.14 16.79 -9.49
CA ASN A 512 30.46 16.84 -10.82
C ASN A 512 29.25 15.91 -10.93
N LYS A 513 29.15 14.92 -10.04
CA LYS A 513 28.03 13.96 -9.99
C LYS A 513 26.95 14.32 -8.98
N ARG A 514 27.29 15.20 -8.00
CA ARG A 514 26.39 15.47 -6.86
C ARG A 514 25.07 16.08 -7.32
N GLU A 515 25.11 17.05 -8.25
CA GLU A 515 23.90 17.72 -8.74
C GLU A 515 22.95 16.74 -9.43
N ASP A 516 23.47 15.84 -10.27
CA ASP A 516 22.66 14.82 -10.95
C ASP A 516 22.05 13.83 -9.95
N VAL A 517 22.81 13.43 -8.93
CA VAL A 517 22.32 12.53 -7.87
C VAL A 517 21.25 13.20 -7.03
N ILE A 518 21.43 14.46 -6.63
CA ILE A 518 20.45 15.25 -5.88
C ILE A 518 19.16 15.40 -6.69
N ALA A 519 19.26 15.77 -7.96
CA ALA A 519 18.08 15.89 -8.83
C ALA A 519 17.31 14.55 -8.95
N SER A 520 18.01 13.44 -9.10
CA SER A 520 17.40 12.11 -9.14
C SER A 520 16.72 11.74 -7.83
N LEU A 521 17.33 12.08 -6.69
CA LEU A 521 16.74 11.88 -5.36
C LEU A 521 15.52 12.77 -5.13
N HIS A 522 15.61 14.04 -5.53
CA HIS A 522 14.50 14.99 -5.48
C HIS A 522 13.27 14.42 -6.21
N ASP A 523 13.41 14.08 -7.50
CA ASP A 523 12.34 13.49 -8.28
C ASP A 523 11.79 12.20 -7.66
N TYR A 524 12.69 11.40 -7.10
CA TYR A 524 12.33 10.15 -6.44
C TYR A 524 11.48 10.39 -5.18
N PHE A 525 11.80 11.39 -4.37
CA PHE A 525 11.04 11.78 -3.17
C PHE A 525 9.72 12.45 -3.53
N VAL A 526 9.72 13.39 -4.49
CA VAL A 526 8.51 14.06 -4.97
C VAL A 526 7.46 13.06 -5.44
N LEU A 527 7.87 12.04 -6.21
CA LEU A 527 6.95 11.01 -6.69
C LEU A 527 6.30 10.22 -5.52
N ARG A 528 7.03 9.94 -4.42
CA ARG A 528 6.49 9.24 -3.25
C ARG A 528 5.59 10.13 -2.42
N LEU A 529 5.97 11.39 -2.24
CA LEU A 529 5.12 12.36 -1.55
C LEU A 529 3.81 12.58 -2.30
N LYS A 530 3.86 12.62 -3.64
CA LYS A 530 2.64 12.65 -4.47
C LYS A 530 1.69 11.50 -4.15
N ASN A 531 2.21 10.27 -4.04
CA ASN A 531 1.40 9.11 -3.69
C ASN A 531 0.83 9.22 -2.26
N ILE A 532 1.63 9.64 -1.28
CA ILE A 532 1.17 9.86 0.11
C ILE A 532 0.01 10.86 0.14
N LEU A 533 0.12 11.98 -0.59
CA LEU A 533 -0.94 12.97 -0.66
C LEU A 533 -2.19 12.45 -1.36
N GLN A 534 -2.05 11.64 -2.42
CA GLN A 534 -3.18 10.98 -3.10
C GLN A 534 -3.90 10.00 -2.16
N ASP A 535 -3.16 9.17 -1.45
CA ASP A 535 -3.71 8.21 -0.49
C ASP A 535 -4.40 8.92 0.69
N ALA A 536 -3.92 10.12 1.07
CA ALA A 536 -4.55 11.00 2.06
C ALA A 536 -5.79 11.75 1.51
N GLY A 537 -6.17 11.55 0.24
CA GLY A 537 -7.39 12.08 -0.36
C GLY A 537 -7.29 13.54 -0.81
N PHE A 538 -6.10 14.07 -1.03
CA PHE A 538 -5.93 15.40 -1.62
C PHE A 538 -6.26 15.38 -3.11
N ASP A 539 -6.91 16.47 -3.59
CA ASP A 539 -7.19 16.67 -5.01
C ASP A 539 -5.89 16.81 -5.82
N TYR A 540 -5.88 16.23 -7.03
CA TYR A 540 -4.68 16.23 -7.87
C TYR A 540 -4.19 17.64 -8.25
N HIS A 541 -5.09 18.63 -8.38
CA HIS A 541 -4.70 20.01 -8.66
C HIS A 541 -3.97 20.65 -7.47
N ILE A 542 -4.44 20.37 -6.23
CA ILE A 542 -3.75 20.82 -5.02
C ILE A 542 -2.36 20.18 -4.95
N ILE A 543 -2.27 18.90 -5.20
CA ILE A 543 -1.00 18.16 -5.19
C ILE A 543 -0.02 18.75 -6.19
N ASP A 544 -0.44 18.92 -7.44
CA ASP A 544 0.42 19.47 -8.49
C ASP A 544 0.80 20.93 -8.24
N CYS A 545 -0.06 21.72 -7.54
CA CYS A 545 0.23 23.08 -7.12
C CYS A 545 1.36 23.14 -6.08
N VAL A 546 1.29 22.31 -5.02
CA VAL A 546 2.23 22.40 -3.89
C VAL A 546 3.55 21.67 -4.12
N LEU A 547 3.60 20.74 -5.07
CA LEU A 547 4.83 20.01 -5.43
C LEU A 547 5.75 20.78 -6.37
N GLN A 548 5.33 21.94 -6.88
CA GLN A 548 6.19 22.81 -7.69
C GLN A 548 7.10 23.63 -6.77
N GLY A 549 8.40 23.55 -6.98
CA GLY A 549 9.41 24.29 -6.21
C GLY A 549 10.75 23.57 -6.19
N ASP A 550 11.79 24.31 -5.83
CA ASP A 550 13.18 23.82 -5.81
C ASP A 550 13.57 23.18 -4.45
N SER A 551 12.61 22.96 -3.55
CA SER A 551 12.86 22.45 -2.20
C SER A 551 11.95 21.28 -1.84
N MET A 552 12.53 20.17 -1.46
CA MET A 552 11.83 19.00 -0.98
C MET A 552 11.70 19.03 0.55
N ASN A 553 10.72 19.81 1.05
CA ASN A 553 10.33 19.84 2.46
C ASN A 553 8.95 19.21 2.64
N ALA A 554 8.91 17.94 3.03
CA ALA A 554 7.67 17.17 3.08
C ALA A 554 6.64 17.74 4.08
N ALA A 555 7.06 18.10 5.29
CA ALA A 555 6.17 18.65 6.31
C ALA A 555 5.56 19.99 5.87
N GLU A 556 6.36 20.85 5.26
CA GLU A 556 5.91 22.13 4.72
C GLU A 556 4.92 21.94 3.56
N ILE A 557 5.24 21.03 2.62
CA ILE A 557 4.36 20.73 1.46
C ILE A 557 2.99 20.25 1.93
N VAL A 558 2.95 19.37 2.94
CA VAL A 558 1.68 18.88 3.53
C VAL A 558 0.91 20.03 4.20
N LYS A 559 1.58 20.93 4.91
CA LYS A 559 0.94 22.11 5.50
C LYS A 559 0.33 23.03 4.44
N ARG A 560 1.02 23.25 3.31
CA ARG A 560 0.51 24.01 2.17
C ARG A 560 -0.72 23.34 1.55
N ALA A 561 -0.64 22.04 1.30
CA ALA A 561 -1.77 21.26 0.76
C ALA A 561 -2.99 21.30 1.70
N THR A 562 -2.76 21.15 3.01
CA THR A 562 -3.81 21.20 4.02
C THR A 562 -4.47 22.57 4.09
N ALA A 563 -3.68 23.66 4.08
CA ALA A 563 -4.21 25.02 4.07
C ALA A 563 -5.06 25.31 2.84
N LEU A 564 -4.67 24.80 1.68
CA LEU A 564 -5.46 24.91 0.44
C LEU A 564 -6.73 24.04 0.47
N ARG A 565 -6.72 22.87 1.10
CA ARG A 565 -7.91 21.99 1.21
C ARG A 565 -8.92 22.51 2.23
N ASP A 566 -8.46 22.92 3.41
CA ASP A 566 -9.29 23.16 4.60
C ASP A 566 -9.77 24.61 4.72
N SER A 567 -9.36 25.52 3.82
CA SER A 567 -9.90 26.88 3.75
C SER A 567 -11.40 26.81 3.36
N GLU A 568 -12.26 27.63 3.98
CA GLU A 568 -13.71 27.60 3.77
C GLU A 568 -14.05 27.68 2.26
N PHE A 569 -14.85 26.73 1.78
CA PHE A 569 -15.09 26.42 0.36
C PHE A 569 -15.42 27.67 -0.52
N SER A 570 -16.17 28.65 0.01
CA SER A 570 -16.53 29.85 -0.73
C SER A 570 -15.37 30.83 -0.90
N THR A 571 -14.55 31.02 0.13
CA THR A 571 -13.38 31.91 0.12
C THR A 571 -12.23 31.32 -0.69
N GLN A 572 -12.11 30.02 -0.74
CA GLN A 572 -11.04 29.32 -1.46
C GLN A 572 -11.24 29.40 -2.97
N GLU A 573 -12.44 29.12 -3.47
CA GLU A 573 -12.72 29.16 -4.90
C GLU A 573 -12.54 30.60 -5.47
N GLU A 574 -13.03 31.60 -4.76
CA GLU A 574 -12.84 32.99 -5.12
C GLU A 574 -11.36 33.42 -5.09
N LEU A 575 -10.60 32.99 -4.08
CA LEU A 575 -9.17 33.25 -3.96
C LEU A 575 -8.42 32.62 -5.13
N LEU A 576 -8.63 31.33 -5.38
CA LEU A 576 -7.96 30.60 -6.44
C LEU A 576 -8.30 31.19 -7.83
N GLN A 577 -9.57 31.53 -8.07
CA GLN A 577 -9.99 32.16 -9.32
C GLN A 577 -9.33 33.52 -9.51
N ALA A 578 -9.29 34.36 -8.47
CA ALA A 578 -8.69 35.70 -8.54
C ALA A 578 -7.18 35.62 -8.88
N TYR A 579 -6.42 34.81 -8.14
CA TYR A 579 -4.98 34.66 -8.38
C TYR A 579 -4.66 33.91 -9.68
N THR A 580 -5.49 32.95 -10.12
CA THR A 580 -5.37 32.33 -11.44
C THR A 580 -5.56 33.32 -12.56
N ARG A 581 -6.52 34.25 -12.45
CA ARG A 581 -6.71 35.33 -13.42
C ARG A 581 -5.46 36.23 -13.50
N VAL A 582 -4.87 36.56 -12.35
CA VAL A 582 -3.59 37.31 -12.31
C VAL A 582 -2.47 36.49 -12.97
N ALA A 583 -2.31 35.21 -12.61
CA ALA A 583 -1.27 34.33 -13.14
C ALA A 583 -1.35 34.13 -14.66
N ASN A 584 -2.56 34.12 -15.22
CA ASN A 584 -2.78 34.03 -16.67
C ASN A 584 -2.40 35.33 -17.42
N MET A 585 -2.47 36.49 -16.77
CA MET A 585 -2.06 37.75 -17.37
C MET A 585 -0.56 38.00 -17.30
N VAL A 586 0.11 37.50 -16.24
CA VAL A 586 1.55 37.71 -15.98
C VAL A 586 2.35 36.54 -16.57
N LYS A 587 2.53 36.52 -17.91
CA LYS A 587 3.26 35.38 -18.56
C LYS A 587 4.78 35.52 -18.49
N ASP A 588 5.33 36.74 -18.56
CA ASP A 588 6.76 37.00 -18.72
C ASP A 588 7.30 38.24 -17.93
N ALA A 589 6.51 38.77 -17.00
CA ALA A 589 6.92 39.97 -16.26
C ALA A 589 7.87 39.60 -15.09
N GLN A 590 9.03 40.22 -15.05
CA GLN A 590 10.06 39.99 -14.01
C GLN A 590 10.20 41.14 -13.02
N ASN A 591 9.57 42.31 -13.31
CA ASN A 591 9.69 43.50 -12.48
C ASN A 591 8.48 43.66 -11.55
N THR A 592 8.74 43.92 -10.27
CA THR A 592 7.73 44.19 -9.23
C THR A 592 7.73 45.63 -8.75
N ASP A 593 8.56 46.52 -9.34
CA ASP A 593 8.62 47.92 -8.99
C ASP A 593 7.37 48.66 -9.52
N VAL A 594 6.60 49.21 -8.62
CA VAL A 594 5.36 49.91 -8.91
C VAL A 594 5.55 51.39 -8.58
N ASP A 595 5.28 52.29 -9.58
CA ASP A 595 5.29 53.70 -9.43
C ASP A 595 3.83 54.21 -9.22
N ASP A 596 3.51 54.60 -7.99
CA ASP A 596 2.17 55.06 -7.60
C ASP A 596 1.76 56.37 -8.26
N THR A 597 2.70 57.13 -8.80
CA THR A 597 2.42 58.39 -9.55
C THR A 597 1.81 58.12 -10.93
N LEU A 598 1.92 56.90 -11.44
CA LEU A 598 1.36 56.45 -12.71
C LEU A 598 -0.04 55.86 -12.58
N PHE A 599 -0.63 55.83 -11.40
CA PHE A 599 -1.99 55.34 -11.21
C PHE A 599 -3.02 56.31 -11.77
N GLU A 600 -3.88 55.79 -12.63
CA GLU A 600 -4.96 56.55 -13.26
C GLU A 600 -6.34 56.22 -12.65
N THR A 601 -6.48 55.12 -11.91
CA THR A 601 -7.75 54.62 -11.34
C THR A 601 -7.67 54.36 -9.84
N GLU A 602 -8.82 54.33 -9.17
CA GLU A 602 -8.89 53.98 -7.73
C GLU A 602 -8.65 52.49 -7.49
N GLU A 603 -8.96 51.62 -8.47
CA GLU A 603 -8.73 50.19 -8.41
C GLU A 603 -7.23 49.87 -8.40
N GLU A 604 -6.39 50.65 -9.13
CA GLU A 604 -4.93 50.51 -9.08
C GLU A 604 -4.41 50.80 -7.67
N LYS A 605 -4.90 51.90 -7.06
CA LYS A 605 -4.52 52.26 -5.68
C LYS A 605 -4.99 51.25 -4.66
N ALA A 606 -6.22 50.75 -4.83
CA ALA A 606 -6.79 49.75 -3.91
C ALA A 606 -6.03 48.44 -3.96
N LEU A 607 -5.67 47.93 -5.15
CA LEU A 607 -4.87 46.69 -5.28
C LEU A 607 -3.46 46.88 -4.73
N TYR A 608 -2.83 48.03 -5.00
CA TYR A 608 -1.50 48.33 -4.45
C TYR A 608 -1.51 48.41 -2.92
N ALA A 609 -2.50 49.06 -2.32
CA ALA A 609 -2.69 49.11 -0.88
C ALA A 609 -2.90 47.68 -0.27
N ALA A 610 -3.68 46.84 -0.95
CA ALA A 610 -3.89 45.45 -0.51
C ALA A 610 -2.59 44.63 -0.57
N CYS A 611 -1.76 44.84 -1.62
CA CYS A 611 -0.44 44.18 -1.69
C CYS A 611 0.48 44.62 -0.56
N LEU A 612 0.57 45.93 -0.26
CA LEU A 612 1.41 46.43 0.83
C LEU A 612 0.96 45.89 2.20
N ALA A 613 -0.35 45.79 2.43
CA ALA A 613 -0.89 45.23 3.65
C ALA A 613 -0.52 43.75 3.79
N ALA A 614 -0.67 42.97 2.72
CA ALA A 614 -0.30 41.54 2.73
C ALA A 614 1.22 41.36 2.91
N GLU A 615 2.06 42.14 2.25
CA GLU A 615 3.53 42.09 2.39
C GLU A 615 4.01 42.41 3.80
N ALA A 616 3.25 43.17 4.59
CA ALA A 616 3.58 43.42 5.98
C ALA A 616 3.30 42.25 6.91
N GLU A 617 2.32 41.42 6.60
CA GLU A 617 1.86 40.32 7.46
C GLU A 617 2.38 38.92 7.03
N LEU A 618 2.43 38.65 5.71
CA LEU A 618 2.80 37.31 5.17
C LEU A 618 4.18 36.81 5.60
N PRO A 619 5.25 37.62 5.68
CA PRO A 619 6.56 37.12 6.06
C PRO A 619 6.59 36.41 7.41
N GLN A 620 5.79 36.91 8.37
CA GLN A 620 5.69 36.26 9.69
C GLN A 620 4.98 34.90 9.61
N ALA A 621 3.89 34.81 8.84
CA ALA A 621 3.17 33.55 8.65
C ALA A 621 4.06 32.51 7.94
N TYR A 622 4.77 32.90 6.89
CA TYR A 622 5.68 32.02 6.16
C TYR A 622 6.88 31.56 7.00
N ALA A 623 7.44 32.45 7.82
CA ALA A 623 8.60 32.14 8.67
C ALA A 623 8.29 31.03 9.71
N VAL A 624 7.02 30.89 10.13
CA VAL A 624 6.59 29.86 11.07
C VAL A 624 5.78 28.74 10.40
N TYR A 625 5.75 28.70 9.07
CA TYR A 625 5.02 27.72 8.28
C TYR A 625 3.51 27.66 8.59
N ASP A 626 2.92 28.80 8.94
CA ASP A 626 1.46 28.96 9.14
C ASP A 626 0.77 29.35 7.83
N TYR A 627 0.62 28.37 6.96
CA TYR A 627 -0.02 28.56 5.65
C TYR A 627 -1.53 28.80 5.75
N ARG A 628 -2.17 28.43 6.84
CA ARG A 628 -3.58 28.76 7.07
C ARG A 628 -3.74 30.26 7.26
N CYS A 629 -2.95 30.85 8.14
CA CYS A 629 -2.90 32.31 8.31
C CYS A 629 -2.53 33.03 7.00
N ALA A 630 -1.55 32.50 6.25
CA ALA A 630 -1.15 33.07 4.97
C ALA A 630 -2.31 33.10 3.96
N VAL A 631 -3.09 32.00 3.84
CA VAL A 631 -4.26 31.94 2.95
C VAL A 631 -5.35 32.94 3.39
N GLU A 632 -5.58 33.11 4.69
CA GLU A 632 -6.51 34.12 5.21
C GLU A 632 -6.07 35.56 4.87
N ILE A 633 -4.78 35.86 4.98
CA ILE A 633 -4.22 37.19 4.59
C ILE A 633 -4.40 37.42 3.08
N LEU A 634 -4.06 36.42 2.27
CA LEU A 634 -4.21 36.47 0.80
C LEU A 634 -5.69 36.67 0.39
N GLY A 635 -6.61 36.05 1.12
CA GLY A 635 -8.06 36.17 0.92
C GLY A 635 -8.56 37.63 0.99
N ARG A 636 -7.95 38.45 1.86
CA ARG A 636 -8.31 39.87 2.01
C ARG A 636 -8.04 40.72 0.74
N ALA A 637 -7.11 40.27 -0.11
CA ALA A 637 -6.79 40.96 -1.37
C ALA A 637 -7.73 40.62 -2.54
N VAL A 638 -8.53 39.54 -2.43
CA VAL A 638 -9.35 38.98 -3.51
C VAL A 638 -10.30 40.05 -4.13
N SER A 639 -11.00 40.80 -3.29
CA SER A 639 -11.92 41.85 -3.76
C SER A 639 -11.20 42.95 -4.57
N ALA A 640 -10.02 43.35 -4.13
CA ALA A 640 -9.21 44.34 -4.83
C ALA A 640 -8.68 43.81 -6.18
N ILE A 641 -8.25 42.51 -6.19
CA ILE A 641 -7.79 41.81 -7.41
C ILE A 641 -8.93 41.76 -8.44
N ASN A 642 -10.12 41.31 -8.05
CA ASN A 642 -11.25 41.17 -8.94
C ASN A 642 -11.70 42.56 -9.48
N ASN A 643 -11.82 43.55 -8.60
CA ASN A 643 -12.18 44.93 -9.03
C ASN A 643 -11.17 45.49 -10.02
N PHE A 644 -9.87 45.28 -9.81
CA PHE A 644 -8.84 45.70 -10.75
C PHE A 644 -8.98 44.99 -12.10
N LEU A 645 -9.10 43.68 -12.11
CA LEU A 645 -9.17 42.89 -13.34
C LEU A 645 -10.45 43.14 -14.14
N ASP A 646 -11.54 43.54 -13.49
CA ASP A 646 -12.83 43.76 -14.12
C ASP A 646 -12.96 45.22 -14.68
N ASN A 647 -12.29 46.19 -14.05
CA ASN A 647 -12.49 47.63 -14.37
C ASN A 647 -11.26 48.30 -14.99
N VAL A 648 -10.06 47.67 -14.95
CA VAL A 648 -8.82 48.30 -15.45
C VAL A 648 -8.33 47.62 -16.72
N LEU A 649 -8.17 48.39 -17.81
CA LEU A 649 -7.57 47.87 -19.04
C LEU A 649 -6.05 47.75 -18.87
N VAL A 650 -5.55 46.55 -18.52
CA VAL A 650 -4.12 46.29 -18.24
C VAL A 650 -3.26 46.65 -19.46
N MET A 651 -3.69 46.30 -20.67
CA MET A 651 -2.98 46.59 -21.93
C MET A 651 -3.26 48.02 -22.41
N HIS A 652 -2.79 49.00 -21.64
CA HIS A 652 -2.98 50.40 -21.89
C HIS A 652 -2.14 50.90 -23.07
N GLU A 653 -2.61 51.97 -23.78
CA GLU A 653 -1.91 52.59 -24.93
C GLU A 653 -0.55 53.21 -24.55
N LYS A 654 -0.47 53.82 -23.36
CA LYS A 654 0.79 54.34 -22.81
C LYS A 654 1.62 53.22 -22.24
N GLU A 655 2.79 52.96 -22.80
CA GLU A 655 3.67 51.84 -22.38
C GLU A 655 4.09 51.94 -20.91
N ALA A 656 4.34 53.11 -20.37
CA ALA A 656 4.70 53.30 -18.97
C ALA A 656 3.56 52.83 -18.02
N VAL A 657 2.30 53.18 -18.32
CA VAL A 657 1.12 52.78 -17.54
C VAL A 657 0.88 51.29 -17.68
N LYS A 658 0.99 50.74 -18.89
CA LYS A 658 0.89 49.27 -19.13
C LYS A 658 1.91 48.51 -18.31
N ASN A 659 3.20 48.91 -18.35
CA ASN A 659 4.26 48.23 -17.61
C ASN A 659 4.04 48.33 -16.10
N ASN A 660 3.58 49.47 -15.58
CA ASN A 660 3.27 49.66 -14.18
C ASN A 660 2.13 48.73 -13.70
N ARG A 661 1.07 48.58 -14.52
CA ARG A 661 -0.04 47.64 -14.25
C ARG A 661 0.42 46.18 -14.28
N MET A 662 1.30 45.82 -15.19
CA MET A 662 1.91 44.47 -15.23
C MET A 662 2.81 44.24 -14.03
N ASN A 663 3.60 45.23 -13.59
CA ASN A 663 4.42 45.12 -12.38
C ASN A 663 3.55 44.91 -11.13
N LEU A 664 2.42 45.64 -11.02
CA LEU A 664 1.48 45.47 -9.92
C LEU A 664 0.88 44.06 -9.88
N LEU A 665 0.48 43.52 -11.03
CA LEU A 665 0.01 42.11 -11.11
C LEU A 665 1.12 41.11 -10.78
N THR A 666 2.35 41.35 -11.23
CA THR A 666 3.51 40.51 -10.90
C THR A 666 3.77 40.49 -9.41
N ARG A 667 3.72 41.68 -8.78
CA ARG A 667 3.84 41.82 -7.32
C ARG A 667 2.73 41.07 -6.58
N THR A 668 1.49 41.19 -7.05
CA THR A 668 0.33 40.46 -6.50
C THR A 668 0.53 38.96 -6.59
N LEU A 669 1.01 38.44 -7.73
CA LEU A 669 1.28 37.00 -7.89
C LEU A 669 2.41 36.50 -6.95
N GLY A 670 3.41 37.37 -6.71
CA GLY A 670 4.50 37.07 -5.77
C GLY A 670 4.05 36.79 -4.35
N LEU A 671 2.91 37.32 -3.90
CA LEU A 671 2.38 37.11 -2.56
C LEU A 671 1.97 35.67 -2.31
N ILE A 672 1.40 34.99 -3.32
CA ILE A 672 0.88 33.62 -3.20
C ILE A 672 1.91 32.56 -3.63
N SER A 673 2.98 32.93 -4.33
CA SER A 673 3.96 31.97 -4.86
C SER A 673 4.59 31.04 -3.80
N PRO A 674 4.81 31.46 -2.52
CA PRO A 674 5.29 30.54 -1.50
C PRO A 674 4.29 29.44 -1.11
N VAL A 675 3.00 29.62 -1.40
CA VAL A 675 1.96 28.60 -1.17
C VAL A 675 2.03 27.50 -2.25
N GLY A 676 2.28 27.89 -3.51
CA GLY A 676 2.42 26.95 -4.62
C GLY A 676 2.20 27.59 -5.99
N ASP A 677 2.31 26.80 -7.05
CA ASP A 677 2.01 27.22 -8.42
C ASP A 677 0.51 27.19 -8.70
N ILE A 678 -0.12 28.36 -8.51
CA ILE A 678 -1.57 28.53 -8.67
C ILE A 678 -2.08 28.22 -10.09
N LYS A 679 -1.21 28.28 -11.13
CA LYS A 679 -1.61 27.91 -12.51
C LYS A 679 -2.04 26.46 -12.64
N LYS A 680 -1.64 25.61 -11.71
CA LYS A 680 -2.00 24.17 -11.67
C LYS A 680 -3.36 23.90 -11.07
N LEU A 681 -3.98 24.89 -10.43
CA LEU A 681 -5.30 24.78 -9.81
C LEU A 681 -6.46 25.10 -10.79
N SER A 682 -6.15 25.46 -12.03
CA SER A 682 -7.13 25.83 -13.07
C SER A 682 -7.49 24.66 -13.99
#